data_9bdd252c37641a5d5f987387fdd06c5d
#
_entry.id   9bdd252c37641a5d5f987387fdd06c5d
#
_cell.length_a   1.000
_cell.length_b   1.000
_cell.length_c   1.000
_cell.angle_alpha   90.00
_cell.angle_beta   90.00
_cell.angle_gamma   90.00
#
_symmetry.space_group_name_H-M   'P 1'
#
loop_
_entity.id
_entity.type
_entity.pdbx_description
1 polymer ?
#
loop_
_entity_poly.entity_id
_entity_poly.type
_entity_poly.pdbx_seq_one_letter_code
_entity_poly.pdbx_strand_id
1 'polypeptide(L)'
;MWTATTNSLNALGHRLRTASGPGCRPASALRFRTSFSGGVQRWQPSPSLGQLPQPPAAGWRIRTLATTPDARRQRRQCPVPPEFFRRTLATVAAAAAETLRPPSAEQGRAVDVFRTTRRNLIVDACAGSGKTTTILHLAAATPEQTFLVLVYNRRLMVETTERVRALGLNNITVTNYHTYGSTYYTAECSTDQGLKRVVEENMRVLYGKSLPAVDVVVMDEQQDMTPIMKRFVDKVFRDMGAVGKGARRLRVVVLGDKRQEMYGFNNSDSRFLEMAAHPEVFGYLNDEPWEVIDQPTSNRLTHQNVEFINQQMLKPPIGKKMLAARKSEGDGTPYPRPRYVICDSRKDPVTEVIRLLEEVRVPAAEIIILAPSVRFKAAAIRVANQLALKGYPVHVTNSDNAQVSPEVARGKILVCSYHQSKGIEREAALVFGFDDSYHALYDRLPEPPQVASNPQYVAATRAKRHLVLLHHCTAAPLPFVDMDTLEETCDVIRYAPLHPQKIERTKTKGPPNFAVTNLTRNLPENLITECIQLLNFIDIAPPQYGPNPDADIVDVYGLCENVSNVTGASVPAIYELRSRNKCTALRDALAFIKKYDKAKRRAFGDNVLYQLPLPHYARLRAIAVKHQAGILGDDDILYLSNFNLAQHDGLIVQLLSVPLDSYDWLTAEDADDIFFTLREHIPKSGVQFERKIEHHFATVAYGDGLGTTNSDPGVDVYGCTDISCRATTTSPPSVWEVKYTTTLQAEHVLQVALYAAIMSGKAVATSSEKDLTPRIDCYLISAQSGQVVQITPKTPTSYTELVQNLVAAKSGGYKPRLLNEFNDDEFLAECRNGFTSLVGPVVLPKWFNMRPTEHKMARRMKNATKPKPKPKPKPKPKTTRGSARKPAN
;
A
#
# COMPACT_ATOMS: atom_id res chain seq x y z
N MET A 1 1.55 9.62 20.59
CA MET A 1 0.17 9.94 20.16
C MET A 1 -0.87 9.94 21.28
N TRP A 2 -0.49 9.93 22.54
CA TRP A 2 -1.43 9.82 23.69
C TRP A 2 -1.63 11.10 24.50
N THR A 3 -0.88 12.18 24.27
CA THR A 3 -0.98 13.44 25.03
C THR A 3 -1.83 14.52 24.38
N ALA A 4 -2.12 14.45 23.09
CA ALA A 4 -2.92 15.46 22.38
C ALA A 4 -4.45 15.29 22.55
N THR A 5 -4.94 14.11 22.96
CA THR A 5 -6.36 13.83 23.15
C THR A 5 -6.90 14.15 24.54
N THR A 6 -6.04 14.27 25.54
CA THR A 6 -6.45 14.63 26.91
C THR A 6 -6.66 16.12 27.11
N ASN A 7 -5.97 16.95 26.35
CA ASN A 7 -6.12 18.41 26.48
C ASN A 7 -7.38 18.97 25.79
N SER A 8 -7.96 18.25 24.81
CA SER A 8 -9.20 18.66 24.15
C SER A 8 -10.45 18.39 24.99
N LEU A 9 -10.39 17.44 25.90
CA LEU A 9 -11.51 17.11 26.80
C LEU A 9 -11.54 18.01 28.06
N ASN A 10 -10.39 18.53 28.48
CA ASN A 10 -10.34 19.49 29.60
C ASN A 10 -10.77 20.91 29.18
N ALA A 11 -10.66 21.28 27.91
CA ALA A 11 -11.10 22.59 27.41
C ALA A 11 -12.63 22.71 27.29
N LEU A 12 -13.36 21.58 27.11
CA LEU A 12 -14.82 21.58 27.13
C LEU A 12 -15.41 21.62 28.57
N GLY A 13 -14.69 21.12 29.55
CA GLY A 13 -15.11 21.14 30.96
C GLY A 13 -15.00 22.54 31.61
N HIS A 14 -14.16 23.42 31.12
CA HIS A 14 -13.94 24.77 31.68
C HIS A 14 -14.87 25.86 31.10
N ARG A 15 -15.53 25.60 29.93
CA ARG A 15 -16.46 26.58 29.34
C ARG A 15 -17.90 26.48 29.87
N LEU A 16 -18.20 25.53 30.71
CA LEU A 16 -19.53 25.40 31.33
C LEU A 16 -19.60 25.87 32.79
N ARG A 17 -18.54 26.45 33.32
CA ARG A 17 -18.50 26.96 34.73
C ARG A 17 -18.35 28.45 34.92
N THR A 18 -18.37 29.23 33.85
CA THR A 18 -18.21 30.72 33.99
C THR A 18 -19.34 31.49 33.30
N ALA A 19 -20.60 31.10 33.53
CA ALA A 19 -21.74 31.93 33.18
C ALA A 19 -22.82 31.79 34.26
N SER A 20 -22.55 32.35 35.44
CA SER A 20 -23.55 32.63 36.43
C SER A 20 -23.27 33.97 37.05
N GLY A 21 -23.85 35.04 36.50
CA GLY A 21 -24.04 36.32 37.13
C GLY A 21 -25.43 36.36 37.77
N PRO A 22 -25.66 37.07 38.88
CA PRO A 22 -26.76 36.87 39.79
C PRO A 22 -27.98 37.69 39.40
N GLY A 23 -29.13 37.04 39.53
CA GLY A 23 -30.41 37.80 39.71
C GLY A 23 -31.53 37.33 38.79
N CYS A 24 -32.38 36.42 39.33
CA CYS A 24 -33.82 36.51 39.33
C CYS A 24 -34.42 35.26 39.97
N ARG A 25 -35.37 35.48 40.85
CA ARG A 25 -36.05 34.49 41.67
C ARG A 25 -37.10 33.68 40.88
N PRO A 26 -37.58 32.56 41.46
CA PRO A 26 -38.19 31.46 40.72
C PRO A 26 -39.74 31.60 40.61
N ALA A 27 -40.30 31.03 39.55
CA ALA A 27 -41.73 30.81 39.44
C ALA A 27 -42.02 29.33 39.18
N SER A 28 -42.71 28.76 40.15
CA SER A 28 -43.75 27.72 40.16
C SER A 28 -43.57 26.44 39.32
N ALA A 29 -43.50 25.37 40.09
CA ALA A 29 -43.74 23.99 39.71
C ALA A 29 -45.13 23.75 39.11
N LEU A 30 -45.20 23.03 38.03
CA LEU A 30 -46.40 22.31 37.61
C LEU A 30 -46.09 20.81 37.54
N ARG A 31 -46.65 20.09 38.52
CA ARG A 31 -46.68 18.62 38.52
C ARG A 31 -47.79 18.17 37.57
N PHE A 32 -47.46 17.35 36.59
CA PHE A 32 -48.42 16.47 35.96
C PHE A 32 -48.22 15.04 36.46
N ARG A 33 -49.19 14.58 37.27
CA ARG A 33 -49.42 13.15 37.52
C ARG A 33 -50.28 12.64 36.38
N THR A 34 -49.82 11.58 35.71
CA THR A 34 -50.73 10.64 35.04
C THR A 34 -50.42 9.25 35.53
N SER A 35 -51.36 8.73 36.25
CA SER A 35 -51.50 7.33 36.66
C SER A 35 -51.90 6.48 35.46
N PHE A 36 -51.19 5.39 35.19
CA PHE A 36 -51.77 4.24 34.49
C PHE A 36 -51.40 2.98 35.28
N SER A 37 -52.49 2.38 35.84
CA SER A 37 -52.55 1.06 36.39
C SER A 37 -52.74 0.04 35.25
N GLY A 38 -52.06 -1.09 35.26
CA GLY A 38 -52.35 -2.17 34.33
C GLY A 38 -51.35 -3.33 34.41
N GLY A 39 -51.65 -4.31 35.25
CA GLY A 39 -51.58 -5.72 34.93
C GLY A 39 -50.23 -6.39 34.79
N VAL A 40 -49.68 -6.90 35.88
CA VAL A 40 -48.63 -7.95 35.88
C VAL A 40 -49.30 -9.28 35.49
N GLN A 41 -49.06 -9.81 34.31
CA GLN A 41 -49.30 -11.23 34.02
C GLN A 41 -48.01 -12.00 34.14
N ARG A 42 -47.97 -12.91 35.14
CA ARG A 42 -46.99 -13.96 35.30
C ARG A 42 -47.18 -14.99 34.18
N TRP A 43 -46.13 -15.24 33.39
CA TRP A 43 -46.06 -16.41 32.53
C TRP A 43 -45.46 -17.56 33.31
N GLN A 44 -46.22 -18.68 33.41
CA GLN A 44 -45.72 -19.98 33.85
C GLN A 44 -45.19 -20.74 32.61
N PRO A 45 -44.13 -21.52 32.75
CA PRO A 45 -43.63 -22.34 31.63
C PRO A 45 -44.37 -23.67 31.57
N SER A 46 -44.83 -24.06 30.38
CA SER A 46 -45.35 -25.40 30.10
C SER A 46 -44.21 -26.33 29.64
N PRO A 47 -44.25 -27.60 29.97
CA PRO A 47 -43.15 -28.54 29.72
C PRO A 47 -43.41 -29.33 28.45
N SER A 48 -42.38 -29.41 27.56
CA SER A 48 -42.12 -30.63 26.77
C SER A 48 -40.88 -30.42 25.95
N LEU A 49 -39.75 -30.91 26.44
CA LEU A 49 -38.51 -31.05 25.67
C LEU A 49 -38.32 -32.53 25.39
N GLY A 50 -38.34 -32.86 24.09
CA GLY A 50 -37.85 -34.13 23.57
C GLY A 50 -36.31 -34.20 23.72
N GLN A 51 -35.86 -35.32 24.19
CA GLN A 51 -34.45 -35.66 24.44
C GLN A 51 -33.65 -35.66 23.10
N LEU A 52 -32.56 -34.89 23.07
CA LEU A 52 -31.50 -35.05 22.11
C LEU A 52 -30.51 -36.16 22.57
N PRO A 53 -30.01 -37.02 21.70
CA PRO A 53 -29.11 -38.08 22.07
C PRO A 53 -27.72 -37.58 22.43
N GLN A 54 -27.15 -38.11 23.50
CA GLN A 54 -25.77 -37.88 23.93
C GLN A 54 -24.79 -38.57 22.97
N PRO A 55 -23.62 -37.96 22.68
CA PRO A 55 -22.57 -38.64 21.93
C PRO A 55 -21.84 -39.66 22.82
N PRO A 56 -21.35 -40.80 22.25
CA PRO A 56 -20.67 -41.83 23.01
C PRO A 56 -19.29 -41.38 23.50
N ALA A 57 -18.98 -41.74 24.75
CA ALA A 57 -17.70 -41.53 25.37
C ALA A 57 -16.62 -42.41 24.69
N ALA A 58 -15.77 -41.80 23.85
CA ALA A 58 -14.56 -42.43 23.35
C ALA A 58 -13.35 -41.88 24.08
N GLY A 59 -12.73 -42.75 24.91
CA GLY A 59 -11.51 -42.44 25.62
C GLY A 59 -10.33 -42.16 24.70
N TRP A 60 -9.78 -40.98 24.77
CA TRP A 60 -8.57 -40.60 24.05
C TRP A 60 -7.36 -41.11 24.81
N ARG A 61 -6.72 -42.18 24.30
CA ARG A 61 -5.35 -42.55 24.67
C ARG A 61 -4.41 -41.61 23.89
N ILE A 62 -3.64 -40.82 24.62
CA ILE A 62 -2.54 -40.03 24.09
C ILE A 62 -1.47 -41.00 23.58
N ARG A 63 -1.34 -41.16 22.27
CA ARG A 63 -0.13 -41.70 21.64
C ARG A 63 0.76 -40.53 21.26
N THR A 64 1.85 -40.40 21.97
CA THR A 64 2.99 -39.58 21.54
C THR A 64 3.56 -40.18 20.26
N LEU A 65 3.27 -39.57 19.14
CA LEU A 65 3.95 -39.85 17.88
C LEU A 65 5.11 -38.86 17.75
N ALA A 66 6.33 -39.39 17.81
CA ALA A 66 7.53 -38.67 17.44
C ALA A 66 7.38 -38.14 15.98
N THR A 67 7.39 -36.80 15.84
CA THR A 67 7.31 -36.16 14.55
C THR A 67 8.68 -36.11 13.92
N THR A 68 8.89 -36.80 12.81
CA THR A 68 10.06 -36.64 11.95
C THR A 68 9.99 -35.32 11.17
N PRO A 69 11.13 -34.67 10.84
CA PRO A 69 11.16 -33.39 10.15
C PRO A 69 10.45 -33.35 8.79
N ASP A 70 10.29 -34.48 8.12
CA ASP A 70 9.67 -34.57 6.79
C ASP A 70 8.14 -34.43 6.80
N ALA A 71 7.47 -34.77 7.90
CA ALA A 71 6.00 -34.62 7.98
C ALA A 71 5.55 -33.16 8.08
N ARG A 72 6.44 -32.25 8.49
CA ARG A 72 6.15 -30.79 8.56
C ARG A 72 6.35 -30.06 7.24
N ARG A 73 7.25 -30.54 6.38
CA ARG A 73 7.44 -29.96 5.02
C ARG A 73 6.24 -30.19 4.11
N GLN A 74 5.50 -31.31 4.29
CA GLN A 74 4.29 -31.57 3.50
C GLN A 74 3.05 -30.78 3.95
N ARG A 75 3.04 -30.20 5.18
CA ARG A 75 1.93 -29.33 5.62
C ARG A 75 2.08 -27.87 5.23
N ARG A 76 3.22 -27.45 4.68
CA ARG A 76 3.49 -26.08 4.25
C ARG A 76 2.98 -25.76 2.82
N GLN A 77 2.41 -26.71 2.12
CA GLN A 77 1.62 -26.44 0.91
C GLN A 77 0.16 -26.38 1.35
N CYS A 78 -0.45 -25.19 1.29
CA CYS A 78 -1.88 -25.01 1.55
C CYS A 78 -2.68 -26.15 0.94
N PRO A 79 -3.34 -27.03 1.71
CA PRO A 79 -4.26 -27.98 1.15
C PRO A 79 -5.57 -27.23 0.86
N VAL A 80 -5.64 -26.58 -0.30
CA VAL A 80 -6.93 -26.21 -0.88
C VAL A 80 -7.70 -27.51 -1.02
N PRO A 81 -8.94 -27.62 -0.50
CA PRO A 81 -9.72 -28.84 -0.61
C PRO A 81 -9.78 -29.32 -2.06
N PRO A 82 -9.72 -30.63 -2.34
CA PRO A 82 -9.71 -31.15 -3.70
C PRO A 82 -10.90 -30.72 -4.56
N GLU A 83 -12.03 -30.37 -3.94
CA GLU A 83 -13.20 -29.82 -4.63
C GLU A 83 -13.00 -28.37 -5.09
N PHE A 84 -12.22 -27.58 -4.36
CA PHE A 84 -11.87 -26.22 -4.79
C PHE A 84 -10.92 -26.26 -5.99
N PHE A 85 -9.93 -27.15 -5.99
CA PHE A 85 -9.07 -27.40 -7.16
C PHE A 85 -9.87 -27.95 -8.35
N ARG A 86 -10.86 -28.84 -8.13
CA ARG A 86 -11.73 -29.32 -9.21
C ARG A 86 -12.63 -28.22 -9.75
N ARG A 87 -13.17 -27.33 -8.92
CA ARG A 87 -13.93 -26.17 -9.38
C ARG A 87 -13.05 -25.11 -10.04
N THR A 88 -11.87 -24.82 -9.50
CA THR A 88 -10.91 -23.87 -10.10
C THR A 88 -10.29 -24.45 -11.37
N LEU A 89 -9.97 -25.74 -11.43
CA LEU A 89 -9.54 -26.42 -12.66
C LEU A 89 -10.69 -26.58 -13.64
N ALA A 90 -11.93 -26.78 -13.19
CA ALA A 90 -13.10 -26.75 -14.07
C ALA A 90 -13.41 -25.34 -14.57
N THR A 91 -13.15 -24.28 -13.77
CA THR A 91 -13.24 -22.88 -14.21
C THR A 91 -12.06 -22.49 -15.10
N VAL A 92 -10.86 -23.02 -14.85
CA VAL A 92 -9.68 -22.87 -15.72
C VAL A 92 -9.77 -23.78 -16.95
N ALA A 93 -10.37 -24.98 -16.86
CA ALA A 93 -10.64 -25.84 -18.01
C ALA A 93 -11.89 -25.43 -18.80
N ALA A 94 -12.83 -24.70 -18.19
CA ALA A 94 -13.90 -23.97 -18.89
C ALA A 94 -13.45 -22.63 -19.47
N ALA A 95 -12.23 -22.15 -19.19
CA ALA A 95 -11.46 -21.24 -20.04
C ALA A 95 -10.97 -21.96 -21.33
N ALA A 96 -11.74 -22.91 -21.81
CA ALA A 96 -11.59 -23.54 -23.12
C ALA A 96 -11.65 -22.45 -24.17
N ALA A 97 -10.49 -22.15 -24.80
CA ALA A 97 -10.33 -21.29 -25.95
C ALA A 97 -11.12 -19.96 -25.79
N GLU A 98 -10.58 -19.04 -25.01
CA GLU A 98 -11.06 -17.66 -25.01
C GLU A 98 -10.92 -17.15 -26.45
N THR A 99 -12.00 -17.20 -27.21
CA THR A 99 -12.01 -16.63 -28.56
C THR A 99 -12.06 -15.12 -28.41
N LEU A 100 -11.17 -14.42 -29.11
CA LEU A 100 -11.17 -12.98 -29.14
C LEU A 100 -12.56 -12.52 -29.66
N ARG A 101 -13.31 -11.78 -28.84
CA ARG A 101 -14.62 -11.27 -29.22
C ARG A 101 -14.49 -10.41 -30.49
N PRO A 102 -15.47 -10.35 -31.36
CA PRO A 102 -15.45 -9.46 -32.53
C PRO A 102 -15.10 -8.01 -32.10
N PRO A 103 -14.27 -7.31 -32.87
CA PRO A 103 -13.90 -5.93 -32.54
C PRO A 103 -15.13 -5.01 -32.59
N SER A 104 -15.18 -4.01 -31.69
CA SER A 104 -16.13 -2.91 -31.83
C SER A 104 -15.85 -2.12 -33.12
N ALA A 105 -16.76 -1.25 -33.52
CA ALA A 105 -16.56 -0.41 -34.71
C ALA A 105 -15.27 0.44 -34.60
N GLU A 106 -14.99 0.98 -33.39
CA GLU A 106 -13.77 1.77 -33.12
C GLU A 106 -12.51 0.89 -33.14
N GLN A 107 -12.56 -0.31 -32.55
CA GLN A 107 -11.48 -1.27 -32.59
C GLN A 107 -11.23 -1.78 -34.01
N GLY A 108 -12.31 -2.06 -34.77
CA GLY A 108 -12.25 -2.42 -36.20
C GLY A 108 -11.55 -1.35 -37.02
N ARG A 109 -11.89 -0.07 -36.82
CA ARG A 109 -11.21 1.06 -37.47
C ARG A 109 -9.72 1.08 -37.15
N ALA A 110 -9.34 0.89 -35.90
CA ALA A 110 -7.93 0.82 -35.51
C ALA A 110 -7.19 -0.31 -36.25
N VAL A 111 -7.80 -1.51 -36.31
CA VAL A 111 -7.26 -2.67 -37.02
C VAL A 111 -7.16 -2.40 -38.52
N ASP A 112 -8.18 -1.81 -39.16
CA ASP A 112 -8.20 -1.54 -40.60
C ASP A 112 -7.10 -0.54 -40.96
N VAL A 113 -6.99 0.58 -40.23
CA VAL A 113 -5.91 1.57 -40.44
C VAL A 113 -4.56 0.91 -40.24
N PHE A 114 -4.42 0.11 -39.19
CA PHE A 114 -3.16 -0.56 -38.89
C PHE A 114 -2.77 -1.55 -39.98
N ARG A 115 -3.69 -2.32 -40.49
CA ARG A 115 -3.42 -3.34 -41.53
C ARG A 115 -3.19 -2.76 -42.91
N THR A 116 -3.93 -1.70 -43.27
CA THR A 116 -3.91 -1.15 -44.63
C THR A 116 -2.89 -0.02 -44.84
N THR A 117 -2.34 0.53 -43.74
CA THR A 117 -1.38 1.63 -43.80
C THR A 117 -0.13 1.33 -42.94
N ARG A 118 0.89 2.18 -43.05
CA ARG A 118 2.06 2.13 -42.12
C ARG A 118 1.97 3.19 -41.02
N ARG A 119 0.84 3.86 -40.85
CA ARG A 119 0.67 4.93 -39.84
C ARG A 119 0.94 4.44 -38.44
N ASN A 120 1.56 5.29 -37.62
CA ASN A 120 1.58 5.13 -36.17
C ASN A 120 0.18 5.44 -35.60
N LEU A 121 -0.18 4.90 -34.45
CA LEU A 121 -1.50 5.10 -33.87
C LEU A 121 -1.41 5.75 -32.49
N ILE A 122 -2.32 6.70 -32.25
CA ILE A 122 -2.71 7.18 -30.91
C ILE A 122 -4.14 6.68 -30.70
N VAL A 123 -4.36 5.87 -29.67
CA VAL A 123 -5.69 5.40 -29.27
C VAL A 123 -6.12 6.17 -28.03
N ASP A 124 -6.93 7.21 -28.23
CA ASP A 124 -7.56 7.98 -27.13
C ASP A 124 -8.84 7.25 -26.70
N ALA A 125 -8.80 6.68 -25.53
CA ALA A 125 -9.77 5.68 -25.10
C ALA A 125 -10.43 6.11 -23.78
N CYS A 126 -11.71 5.84 -23.60
CA CYS A 126 -12.38 6.04 -22.33
C CYS A 126 -12.22 4.81 -21.38
N ALA A 127 -12.61 4.97 -20.12
CA ALA A 127 -12.65 3.88 -19.16
C ALA A 127 -13.52 2.71 -19.66
N GLY A 128 -12.91 1.51 -19.73
CA GLY A 128 -13.61 0.31 -20.16
C GLY A 128 -13.83 0.17 -21.67
N SER A 129 -13.20 0.98 -22.52
CA SER A 129 -13.31 0.86 -24.00
C SER A 129 -12.68 -0.42 -24.56
N GLY A 130 -11.79 -1.08 -23.78
CA GLY A 130 -11.11 -2.30 -24.21
C GLY A 130 -9.75 -2.06 -24.85
N LYS A 131 -8.94 -1.10 -24.37
CA LYS A 131 -7.57 -0.82 -24.84
C LYS A 131 -6.74 -2.07 -25.06
N THR A 132 -6.62 -2.92 -24.03
CA THR A 132 -5.87 -4.18 -24.13
C THR A 132 -6.45 -5.12 -25.20
N THR A 133 -7.77 -5.15 -25.39
CA THR A 133 -8.42 -5.94 -26.44
C THR A 133 -8.06 -5.39 -27.81
N THR A 134 -7.97 -4.06 -27.98
CA THR A 134 -7.48 -3.44 -29.22
C THR A 134 -6.06 -3.92 -29.56
N ILE A 135 -5.15 -3.93 -28.58
CA ILE A 135 -3.78 -4.47 -28.79
C ILE A 135 -3.81 -5.91 -29.28
N LEU A 136 -4.64 -6.76 -28.67
CA LEU A 136 -4.76 -8.16 -29.07
C LEU A 136 -5.35 -8.30 -30.50
N HIS A 137 -6.29 -7.46 -30.88
CA HIS A 137 -6.81 -7.42 -32.25
C HIS A 137 -5.76 -6.99 -33.27
N LEU A 138 -4.94 -5.98 -32.95
CA LEU A 138 -3.84 -5.56 -33.84
C LEU A 138 -2.87 -6.71 -34.08
N ALA A 139 -2.42 -7.39 -33.03
CA ALA A 139 -1.50 -8.51 -33.13
C ALA A 139 -2.10 -9.71 -33.86
N ALA A 140 -3.37 -10.04 -33.61
CA ALA A 140 -4.07 -11.12 -34.28
C ALA A 140 -4.28 -10.84 -35.78
N ALA A 141 -4.49 -9.58 -36.16
CA ALA A 141 -4.73 -9.16 -37.54
C ALA A 141 -3.45 -9.06 -38.41
N THR A 142 -2.26 -9.06 -37.75
CA THR A 142 -0.94 -8.94 -38.42
C THR A 142 0.05 -9.96 -37.84
N PRO A 143 -0.19 -11.26 -38.04
CA PRO A 143 0.63 -12.32 -37.42
C PRO A 143 2.08 -12.35 -37.92
N GLU A 144 2.36 -11.70 -39.06
CA GLU A 144 3.70 -11.54 -39.63
C GLU A 144 4.54 -10.46 -38.94
N GLN A 145 3.92 -9.57 -38.13
CA GLN A 145 4.59 -8.51 -37.40
C GLN A 145 4.81 -8.95 -35.95
N THR A 146 5.98 -8.61 -35.40
CA THR A 146 6.35 -8.90 -34.02
C THR A 146 6.08 -7.68 -33.14
N PHE A 147 5.37 -7.88 -32.01
CA PHE A 147 4.95 -6.84 -31.10
C PHE A 147 5.71 -6.90 -29.78
N LEU A 148 6.20 -5.75 -29.31
CA LEU A 148 6.60 -5.51 -27.93
C LEU A 148 5.57 -4.59 -27.27
N VAL A 149 4.89 -5.07 -26.24
CA VAL A 149 3.92 -4.30 -25.46
C VAL A 149 4.55 -3.92 -24.13
N LEU A 150 4.73 -2.63 -23.92
CA LEU A 150 5.18 -2.02 -22.68
C LEU A 150 3.95 -1.56 -21.89
N VAL A 151 3.74 -2.12 -20.72
CA VAL A 151 2.65 -1.77 -19.82
C VAL A 151 3.18 -1.09 -18.57
N TYR A 152 2.35 -0.27 -17.93
CA TYR A 152 2.76 0.54 -16.77
C TYR A 152 3.16 -0.31 -15.57
N ASN A 153 2.36 -1.32 -15.19
CA ASN A 153 2.59 -2.07 -13.96
C ASN A 153 2.60 -3.61 -14.15
N ARG A 154 3.11 -4.31 -13.12
CA ARG A 154 3.26 -5.77 -13.13
C ARG A 154 1.93 -6.51 -13.26
N ARG A 155 0.86 -6.02 -12.63
CA ARG A 155 -0.45 -6.66 -12.68
C ARG A 155 -0.98 -6.70 -14.11
N LEU A 156 -0.99 -5.56 -14.78
CA LEU A 156 -1.44 -5.46 -16.17
C LEU A 156 -0.59 -6.34 -17.11
N MET A 157 0.73 -6.43 -16.83
CA MET A 157 1.64 -7.32 -17.55
C MET A 157 1.20 -8.79 -17.41
N VAL A 158 0.93 -9.26 -16.20
CA VAL A 158 0.52 -10.65 -15.94
C VAL A 158 -0.83 -10.94 -16.60
N GLU A 159 -1.83 -10.11 -16.36
CA GLU A 159 -3.18 -10.27 -16.93
C GLU A 159 -3.16 -10.29 -18.47
N THR A 160 -2.39 -9.38 -19.09
CA THR A 160 -2.28 -9.32 -20.56
C THR A 160 -1.51 -10.53 -21.11
N THR A 161 -0.44 -10.96 -20.42
CA THR A 161 0.33 -12.17 -20.82
C THR A 161 -0.52 -13.43 -20.76
N GLU A 162 -1.36 -13.57 -19.74
CA GLU A 162 -2.28 -14.70 -19.62
C GLU A 162 -3.30 -14.71 -20.79
N ARG A 163 -3.87 -13.55 -21.13
CA ARG A 163 -4.77 -13.43 -22.29
C ARG A 163 -4.07 -13.72 -23.61
N VAL A 164 -2.85 -13.21 -23.82
CA VAL A 164 -2.04 -13.55 -25.01
C VAL A 164 -1.86 -15.03 -25.15
N ARG A 165 -1.51 -15.71 -24.04
CA ARG A 165 -1.30 -17.16 -24.00
C ARG A 165 -2.60 -17.93 -24.26
N ALA A 166 -3.72 -17.51 -23.63
CA ALA A 166 -5.03 -18.13 -23.84
C ALA A 166 -5.52 -18.02 -25.28
N LEU A 167 -5.19 -16.93 -25.98
CA LEU A 167 -5.52 -16.70 -27.39
C LEU A 167 -4.52 -17.34 -28.37
N GLY A 168 -3.43 -17.93 -27.89
CA GLY A 168 -2.41 -18.56 -28.75
C GLY A 168 -1.64 -17.59 -29.64
N LEU A 169 -1.54 -16.30 -29.25
CA LEU A 169 -0.80 -15.29 -30.02
C LEU A 169 0.70 -15.43 -29.76
N ASN A 170 1.48 -15.79 -30.76
CA ASN A 170 2.91 -16.04 -30.65
C ASN A 170 3.77 -14.87 -31.10
N ASN A 171 3.18 -13.85 -31.69
CA ASN A 171 3.87 -12.68 -32.27
C ASN A 171 3.91 -11.48 -31.32
N ILE A 172 3.50 -11.64 -30.05
CA ILE A 172 3.40 -10.54 -29.06
C ILE A 172 4.13 -10.90 -27.76
N THR A 173 4.98 -9.99 -27.33
CA THR A 173 5.68 -10.04 -26.03
C THR A 173 5.19 -8.91 -25.15
N VAL A 174 4.71 -9.23 -23.95
CA VAL A 174 4.21 -8.25 -22.97
C VAL A 174 5.20 -8.14 -21.81
N THR A 175 5.59 -6.94 -21.46
CA THR A 175 6.48 -6.65 -20.33
C THR A 175 6.17 -5.26 -19.75
N ASN A 176 6.65 -4.95 -18.56
CA ASN A 176 6.66 -3.58 -18.05
C ASN A 176 8.08 -3.00 -18.14
N TYR A 177 8.20 -1.68 -17.99
CA TYR A 177 9.48 -0.95 -18.12
C TYR A 177 10.57 -1.51 -17.20
N HIS A 178 10.23 -1.76 -15.92
CA HIS A 178 11.17 -2.28 -14.92
C HIS A 178 11.61 -3.72 -15.21
N THR A 179 10.68 -4.58 -15.59
CA THR A 179 11.01 -5.98 -15.97
C THR A 179 11.86 -6.02 -17.23
N TYR A 180 11.57 -5.16 -18.21
CA TYR A 180 12.40 -5.04 -19.41
C TYR A 180 13.82 -4.58 -19.06
N GLY A 181 13.95 -3.53 -18.27
CA GLY A 181 15.23 -3.03 -17.77
C GLY A 181 16.01 -4.10 -17.00
N SER A 182 15.34 -4.82 -16.10
CA SER A 182 15.99 -5.89 -15.31
C SER A 182 16.41 -7.09 -16.17
N THR A 183 15.71 -7.34 -17.25
CA THR A 183 16.02 -8.47 -18.16
C THR A 183 17.25 -8.18 -19.03
N TYR A 184 17.38 -6.95 -19.53
CA TYR A 184 18.33 -6.63 -20.57
C TYR A 184 19.49 -5.74 -20.11
N TYR A 185 19.37 -4.98 -19.02
CA TYR A 185 20.41 -4.04 -18.58
C TYR A 185 20.98 -4.36 -17.20
N THR A 186 20.19 -4.27 -16.14
CA THR A 186 20.64 -4.55 -14.76
C THR A 186 19.48 -4.92 -13.87
N ALA A 187 19.69 -5.81 -12.90
CA ALA A 187 18.67 -6.16 -11.90
C ALA A 187 18.17 -4.95 -11.06
N GLU A 188 18.95 -3.89 -10.98
CA GLU A 188 18.60 -2.65 -10.29
C GLU A 188 17.41 -1.92 -10.94
N CYS A 189 17.08 -2.21 -12.20
CA CYS A 189 15.89 -1.69 -12.88
C CYS A 189 14.55 -2.14 -12.29
N SER A 190 14.56 -2.85 -11.16
CA SER A 190 13.34 -3.09 -10.38
C SER A 190 12.71 -1.81 -9.81
N THR A 191 13.42 -0.67 -9.88
CA THR A 191 13.00 0.67 -9.42
C THR A 191 13.30 1.71 -10.49
N ASP A 192 12.67 2.90 -10.38
CA ASP A 192 12.92 4.05 -11.26
C ASP A 192 14.38 4.51 -11.19
N GLN A 193 15.01 4.38 -10.02
CA GLN A 193 16.44 4.69 -9.87
C GLN A 193 17.33 3.78 -10.73
N GLY A 194 16.99 2.51 -10.86
CA GLY A 194 17.70 1.61 -11.76
C GLY A 194 17.52 1.97 -13.25
N LEU A 195 16.30 2.37 -13.64
CA LEU A 195 16.05 2.91 -14.99
C LEU A 195 16.86 4.18 -15.24
N LYS A 196 16.89 5.08 -14.26
CA LYS A 196 17.67 6.32 -14.31
C LYS A 196 19.16 6.03 -14.51
N ARG A 197 19.69 5.08 -13.78
CA ARG A 197 21.09 4.67 -13.90
C ARG A 197 21.41 4.12 -15.29
N VAL A 198 20.52 3.30 -15.87
CA VAL A 198 20.70 2.78 -17.24
C VAL A 198 20.82 3.91 -18.26
N VAL A 199 20.01 4.96 -18.10
CA VAL A 199 19.99 6.13 -18.98
C VAL A 199 21.24 7.01 -18.78
N GLU A 200 21.53 7.40 -17.53
CA GLU A 200 22.60 8.33 -17.19
C GLU A 200 24.00 7.77 -17.43
N GLU A 201 24.23 6.51 -17.04
CA GLU A 201 25.49 5.82 -17.27
C GLU A 201 25.57 5.25 -18.70
N ASN A 202 24.55 5.46 -19.53
CA ASN A 202 24.44 4.90 -20.89
C ASN A 202 24.82 3.41 -20.92
N MET A 203 24.25 2.63 -19.99
CA MET A 203 24.61 1.23 -19.81
C MET A 203 24.35 0.42 -21.08
N ARG A 204 25.24 -0.54 -21.38
CA ARG A 204 25.07 -1.47 -22.48
C ARG A 204 24.16 -2.62 -22.05
N VAL A 205 23.54 -3.24 -23.05
CA VAL A 205 22.81 -4.51 -22.87
C VAL A 205 23.75 -5.55 -22.24
N LEU A 206 23.23 -6.34 -21.31
CA LEU A 206 23.98 -7.38 -20.58
C LEU A 206 24.66 -8.33 -21.55
N TYR A 207 25.90 -8.75 -21.19
CA TYR A 207 26.66 -9.72 -21.97
C TYR A 207 25.85 -11.02 -22.20
N GLY A 208 25.83 -11.50 -23.45
CA GLY A 208 25.05 -12.67 -23.83
C GLY A 208 23.53 -12.42 -24.01
N LYS A 209 23.07 -11.18 -23.86
CA LYS A 209 21.69 -10.76 -24.18
C LYS A 209 21.67 -9.93 -25.46
N SER A 210 20.58 -10.02 -26.19
CA SER A 210 20.26 -9.13 -27.31
C SER A 210 18.85 -8.63 -27.16
N LEU A 211 18.61 -7.34 -27.50
CA LEU A 211 17.26 -6.81 -27.51
C LEU A 211 16.43 -7.50 -28.60
N PRO A 212 15.14 -7.75 -28.35
CA PRO A 212 14.31 -8.41 -29.35
C PRO A 212 14.13 -7.53 -30.58
N ALA A 213 14.24 -8.15 -31.75
CA ALA A 213 13.97 -7.49 -33.00
C ALA A 213 12.44 -7.44 -33.21
N VAL A 214 11.81 -6.29 -32.94
CA VAL A 214 10.35 -6.12 -33.06
C VAL A 214 9.99 -5.15 -34.19
N ASP A 215 8.82 -5.31 -34.78
CA ASP A 215 8.30 -4.46 -35.85
C ASP A 215 7.43 -3.35 -35.28
N VAL A 216 6.76 -3.63 -34.15
CA VAL A 216 5.79 -2.75 -33.49
C VAL A 216 6.09 -2.64 -32.03
N VAL A 217 6.18 -1.42 -31.50
CA VAL A 217 6.16 -1.16 -30.08
C VAL A 217 4.81 -0.54 -29.69
N VAL A 218 4.18 -1.14 -28.70
CA VAL A 218 2.92 -0.69 -28.14
C VAL A 218 3.18 -0.21 -26.71
N MET A 219 2.75 1.01 -26.38
CA MET A 219 2.83 1.56 -25.03
C MET A 219 1.41 1.75 -24.50
N ASP A 220 1.02 0.93 -23.51
CA ASP A 220 -0.31 0.99 -22.89
C ASP A 220 -0.29 1.82 -21.59
N GLU A 221 -1.44 2.39 -21.23
CA GLU A 221 -1.62 3.33 -20.12
C GLU A 221 -0.64 4.52 -20.18
N GLN A 222 -0.48 5.06 -21.39
CA GLN A 222 0.54 6.07 -21.70
C GLN A 222 0.37 7.38 -20.92
N GLN A 223 -0.83 7.68 -20.41
CA GLN A 223 -1.09 8.84 -19.56
C GLN A 223 -0.35 8.78 -18.20
N ASP A 224 0.20 7.62 -17.83
CA ASP A 224 0.97 7.45 -16.59
C ASP A 224 2.48 7.47 -16.83
N MET A 225 2.93 7.72 -18.05
CA MET A 225 4.36 7.78 -18.35
C MET A 225 5.04 8.92 -17.59
N THR A 226 6.22 8.62 -17.03
CA THR A 226 7.08 9.59 -16.35
C THR A 226 8.26 9.97 -17.25
N PRO A 227 8.95 11.12 -17.02
CA PRO A 227 10.13 11.49 -17.77
C PRO A 227 11.21 10.41 -17.78
N ILE A 228 11.42 9.70 -16.66
CA ILE A 228 12.43 8.65 -16.62
C ILE A 228 12.05 7.43 -17.48
N MET A 229 10.76 7.05 -17.49
CA MET A 229 10.29 6.00 -18.38
C MET A 229 10.44 6.39 -19.85
N LYS A 230 10.12 7.65 -20.20
CA LYS A 230 10.33 8.18 -21.56
C LYS A 230 11.79 8.09 -21.96
N ARG A 231 12.72 8.58 -21.12
CA ARG A 231 14.17 8.53 -21.38
C ARG A 231 14.68 7.09 -21.50
N PHE A 232 14.17 6.18 -20.68
CA PHE A 232 14.48 4.76 -20.77
C PHE A 232 14.00 4.16 -22.09
N VAL A 233 12.80 4.48 -22.55
CA VAL A 233 12.28 4.04 -23.85
C VAL A 233 13.13 4.60 -24.99
N ASP A 234 13.54 5.86 -24.95
CA ASP A 234 14.44 6.47 -25.93
C ASP A 234 15.77 5.72 -26.02
N LYS A 235 16.32 5.35 -24.84
CA LYS A 235 17.54 4.53 -24.76
C LYS A 235 17.32 3.16 -25.41
N VAL A 236 16.21 2.51 -25.12
CA VAL A 236 15.85 1.20 -25.69
C VAL A 236 15.74 1.31 -27.22
N PHE A 237 15.08 2.34 -27.75
CA PHE A 237 14.93 2.54 -29.20
C PHE A 237 16.28 2.76 -29.89
N ARG A 238 17.20 3.48 -29.26
CA ARG A 238 18.57 3.65 -29.79
C ARG A 238 19.32 2.34 -29.81
N ASP A 239 19.25 1.57 -28.72
CA ASP A 239 19.95 0.29 -28.59
C ASP A 239 19.36 -0.78 -29.52
N MET A 240 18.07 -0.66 -29.89
CA MET A 240 17.43 -1.46 -30.95
C MET A 240 17.85 -1.06 -32.38
N GLY A 241 18.60 0.05 -32.54
CA GLY A 241 18.92 0.61 -33.86
C GLY A 241 17.72 1.25 -34.57
N ALA A 242 16.72 1.68 -33.84
CA ALA A 242 15.51 2.33 -34.37
C ALA A 242 15.68 3.86 -34.56
N VAL A 243 16.83 4.42 -34.19
CA VAL A 243 17.14 5.86 -34.26
C VAL A 243 18.41 6.11 -35.06
N GLY A 244 18.37 7.07 -35.99
CA GLY A 244 19.54 7.49 -36.78
C GLY A 244 19.45 7.16 -38.26
N LYS A 245 20.49 7.52 -39.04
CA LYS A 245 20.56 7.22 -40.49
C LYS A 245 20.63 5.70 -40.73
N GLY A 246 19.70 5.18 -41.56
CA GLY A 246 19.58 3.75 -41.80
C GLY A 246 18.87 2.97 -40.68
N ALA A 247 18.22 3.67 -39.78
CA ALA A 247 17.49 3.05 -38.69
C ALA A 247 16.41 2.05 -39.17
N ARG A 248 16.19 1.02 -38.36
CA ARG A 248 15.08 0.10 -38.55
C ARG A 248 13.77 0.87 -38.40
N ARG A 249 12.86 0.70 -39.37
CA ARG A 249 11.52 1.33 -39.30
C ARG A 249 10.67 0.61 -38.27
N LEU A 250 10.59 1.19 -37.08
CA LEU A 250 9.79 0.74 -35.96
C LEU A 250 8.45 1.45 -36.02
N ARG A 251 7.35 0.70 -35.96
CA ARG A 251 6.00 1.25 -35.87
C ARG A 251 5.59 1.46 -34.41
N VAL A 252 4.90 2.53 -34.10
CA VAL A 252 4.52 2.90 -32.72
C VAL A 252 3.01 2.96 -32.58
N VAL A 253 2.51 2.38 -31.50
CA VAL A 253 1.12 2.48 -31.06
C VAL A 253 1.09 2.91 -29.60
N VAL A 254 0.44 4.02 -29.29
CA VAL A 254 0.23 4.49 -27.93
C VAL A 254 -1.25 4.45 -27.58
N LEU A 255 -1.57 3.94 -26.39
CA LEU A 255 -2.94 3.85 -25.90
C LEU A 255 -3.05 4.45 -24.50
N GLY A 256 -4.16 5.11 -24.22
CA GLY A 256 -4.41 5.63 -22.88
C GLY A 256 -5.78 6.27 -22.73
N ASP A 257 -6.03 6.75 -21.51
CA ASP A 257 -7.18 7.57 -21.14
C ASP A 257 -6.65 8.72 -20.28
N LYS A 258 -6.57 9.92 -20.84
CA LYS A 258 -6.03 11.09 -20.12
C LYS A 258 -6.77 11.40 -18.82
N ARG A 259 -8.04 11.02 -18.70
CA ARG A 259 -8.84 11.17 -17.48
C ARG A 259 -8.53 10.12 -16.44
N GLN A 260 -7.73 9.09 -16.78
CA GLN A 260 -7.21 8.09 -15.83
C GLN A 260 -5.78 8.40 -15.38
N GLU A 261 -5.21 9.55 -15.71
CA GLU A 261 -3.98 10.01 -15.10
C GLU A 261 -4.19 10.26 -13.61
N MET A 262 -3.43 9.56 -12.77
CA MET A 262 -3.55 9.65 -11.31
C MET A 262 -2.23 9.84 -10.59
N TYR A 263 -1.11 9.74 -11.30
CA TYR A 263 0.22 9.75 -10.71
C TYR A 263 1.00 11.03 -11.02
N GLY A 264 0.29 12.14 -11.28
CA GLY A 264 0.91 13.45 -11.49
C GLY A 264 1.86 13.86 -10.35
N PHE A 265 1.55 13.44 -9.10
CA PHE A 265 2.45 13.64 -7.95
C PHE A 265 3.78 12.86 -8.06
N ASN A 266 3.83 11.80 -8.88
CA ASN A 266 5.03 11.05 -9.25
C ASN A 266 5.58 11.50 -10.61
N ASN A 267 5.20 12.68 -11.06
CA ASN A 267 5.67 13.27 -12.32
C ASN A 267 5.18 12.55 -13.59
N SER A 268 4.06 11.81 -13.53
CA SER A 268 3.39 11.36 -14.76
C SER A 268 2.69 12.51 -15.46
N ASP A 269 2.51 12.38 -16.79
CA ASP A 269 1.88 13.42 -17.58
C ASP A 269 1.13 12.84 -18.81
N SER A 270 -0.14 13.19 -18.95
CA SER A 270 -0.96 12.73 -20.06
C SER A 270 -0.52 13.24 -21.43
N ARG A 271 0.31 14.29 -21.48
CA ARG A 271 0.87 14.81 -22.74
C ARG A 271 1.76 13.80 -23.46
N PHE A 272 2.32 12.82 -22.77
CA PHE A 272 3.01 11.69 -23.43
C PHE A 272 2.07 10.86 -24.31
N LEU A 273 0.75 10.87 -24.05
CA LEU A 273 -0.27 10.31 -24.92
C LEU A 273 -0.72 11.35 -25.95
N GLU A 274 -1.13 12.53 -25.50
CA GLU A 274 -1.79 13.54 -26.34
C GLU A 274 -0.84 14.09 -27.41
N MET A 275 0.44 14.26 -27.07
CA MET A 275 1.48 14.81 -27.93
C MET A 275 2.43 13.72 -28.48
N ALA A 276 2.04 12.45 -28.44
CA ALA A 276 2.91 11.34 -28.88
C ALA A 276 3.44 11.50 -30.32
N ALA A 277 2.67 12.10 -31.20
CA ALA A 277 3.06 12.37 -32.57
C ALA A 277 4.11 13.50 -32.72
N HIS A 278 4.34 14.30 -31.66
CA HIS A 278 5.29 15.40 -31.73
C HIS A 278 6.72 14.87 -31.88
N PRO A 279 7.58 15.53 -32.75
CA PRO A 279 8.96 15.06 -32.98
C PRO A 279 9.80 14.90 -31.71
N GLU A 280 9.55 15.67 -30.67
CA GLU A 280 10.28 15.61 -29.39
C GLU A 280 9.77 14.54 -28.43
N VAL A 281 8.56 14.00 -28.68
CA VAL A 281 8.00 12.89 -27.90
C VAL A 281 8.36 11.55 -28.54
N PHE A 282 7.63 11.13 -29.58
CA PHE A 282 7.92 9.89 -30.31
C PHE A 282 7.92 10.06 -31.84
N GLY A 283 7.56 11.25 -32.35
CA GLY A 283 7.55 11.52 -33.79
C GLY A 283 8.90 11.43 -34.48
N TYR A 284 10.01 11.43 -33.72
CA TYR A 284 11.38 11.28 -34.23
C TYR A 284 11.73 9.87 -34.70
N LEU A 285 10.91 8.85 -34.37
CA LEU A 285 11.22 7.45 -34.62
C LEU A 285 11.11 7.04 -36.08
N ASN A 286 10.20 7.65 -36.80
CA ASN A 286 10.01 7.43 -38.23
C ASN A 286 9.21 8.58 -38.86
N ASP A 287 9.24 8.68 -40.20
CA ASP A 287 8.53 9.70 -40.97
C ASP A 287 7.07 9.31 -41.30
N GLU A 288 6.57 8.19 -40.73
CA GLU A 288 5.21 7.75 -41.01
C GLU A 288 4.22 8.64 -40.29
N PRO A 289 3.11 9.03 -40.94
CA PRO A 289 2.09 9.85 -40.28
C PRO A 289 1.41 9.13 -39.12
N TRP A 290 0.86 9.89 -38.20
CA TRP A 290 0.09 9.40 -37.06
C TRP A 290 -1.40 9.45 -37.33
N GLU A 291 -2.14 8.50 -36.84
CA GLU A 291 -3.62 8.49 -36.87
C GLU A 291 -4.14 8.42 -35.44
N VAL A 292 -5.10 9.27 -35.12
CA VAL A 292 -5.80 9.28 -33.82
C VAL A 292 -7.08 8.46 -33.94
N ILE A 293 -7.22 7.46 -33.11
CA ILE A 293 -8.40 6.60 -33.02
C ILE A 293 -9.11 6.88 -31.71
N ASP A 294 -10.25 7.55 -31.75
CA ASP A 294 -11.09 7.74 -30.57
C ASP A 294 -11.86 6.45 -30.25
N GLN A 295 -11.85 6.04 -28.98
CA GLN A 295 -12.64 4.92 -28.45
C GLN A 295 -13.54 5.42 -27.29
N PRO A 296 -14.62 6.15 -27.59
CA PRO A 296 -15.50 6.72 -26.58
C PRO A 296 -16.47 5.70 -25.96
N THR A 297 -16.60 4.50 -26.53
CA THR A 297 -17.58 3.50 -26.09
C THR A 297 -17.04 2.61 -24.99
N SER A 298 -17.61 2.71 -23.77
CA SER A 298 -17.32 1.80 -22.66
C SER A 298 -18.07 0.47 -22.81
N ASN A 299 -17.33 -0.63 -22.79
CA ASN A 299 -17.88 -1.99 -22.70
C ASN A 299 -18.08 -2.46 -21.25
N ARG A 300 -17.60 -1.66 -20.28
CA ARG A 300 -17.65 -1.94 -18.85
C ARG A 300 -18.89 -1.35 -18.20
N LEU A 301 -19.08 -0.06 -18.40
CA LEU A 301 -20.08 0.74 -17.68
C LEU A 301 -21.46 0.57 -18.29
N THR A 302 -22.48 0.62 -17.44
CA THR A 302 -23.87 0.68 -17.87
C THR A 302 -24.21 2.05 -18.45
N HIS A 303 -25.28 2.11 -19.25
CA HIS A 303 -25.77 3.37 -19.81
C HIS A 303 -26.05 4.41 -18.73
N GLN A 304 -26.68 4.00 -17.63
CA GLN A 304 -27.04 4.87 -16.51
C GLN A 304 -25.79 5.45 -15.80
N ASN A 305 -24.74 4.63 -15.61
CA ASN A 305 -23.48 5.12 -15.04
C ASN A 305 -22.80 6.13 -15.98
N VAL A 306 -22.78 5.84 -17.27
CA VAL A 306 -22.20 6.73 -18.29
C VAL A 306 -22.97 8.03 -18.39
N GLU A 307 -24.30 8.00 -18.32
CA GLU A 307 -25.15 9.19 -18.36
C GLU A 307 -24.86 10.11 -17.17
N PHE A 308 -24.82 9.56 -15.95
CA PHE A 308 -24.43 10.31 -14.76
C PHE A 308 -23.03 10.93 -14.90
N ILE A 309 -22.04 10.15 -15.36
CA ILE A 309 -20.66 10.63 -15.56
C ILE A 309 -20.63 11.78 -16.57
N ASN A 310 -21.31 11.67 -17.69
CA ASN A 310 -21.36 12.72 -18.68
C ASN A 310 -22.05 13.99 -18.18
N GLN A 311 -23.21 13.86 -17.54
CA GLN A 311 -24.06 15.01 -17.19
C GLN A 311 -23.57 15.71 -15.93
N GLN A 312 -23.20 14.95 -14.89
CA GLN A 312 -22.82 15.53 -13.62
C GLN A 312 -21.32 15.73 -13.48
N MET A 313 -20.50 14.76 -13.94
CA MET A 313 -19.07 14.79 -13.63
C MET A 313 -18.21 15.49 -14.70
N LEU A 314 -18.42 15.19 -15.99
CA LEU A 314 -17.50 15.60 -17.06
C LEU A 314 -17.99 16.78 -17.88
N LYS A 315 -19.30 16.90 -18.09
CA LYS A 315 -19.95 17.94 -18.91
C LYS A 315 -19.25 18.15 -20.28
N PRO A 316 -18.97 17.07 -21.03
CA PRO A 316 -18.17 17.17 -22.25
C PRO A 316 -18.88 17.93 -23.35
N PRO A 317 -18.15 18.57 -24.29
CA PRO A 317 -18.73 19.16 -25.48
C PRO A 317 -19.54 18.15 -26.30
N ILE A 318 -20.49 18.65 -27.08
CA ILE A 318 -21.29 17.84 -28.02
C ILE A 318 -20.31 17.08 -28.95
N GLY A 319 -20.50 15.78 -29.10
CA GLY A 319 -19.65 14.91 -29.92
C GLY A 319 -18.43 14.30 -29.22
N LYS A 320 -18.11 14.72 -27.96
CA LYS A 320 -17.04 14.11 -27.14
C LYS A 320 -17.57 13.38 -25.89
N LYS A 321 -18.85 12.97 -25.93
CA LYS A 321 -19.48 12.22 -24.84
C LYS A 321 -18.98 10.79 -24.81
N MET A 322 -18.77 10.25 -23.61
CA MET A 322 -18.61 8.83 -23.40
C MET A 322 -19.90 8.11 -23.78
N LEU A 323 -19.77 6.94 -24.39
CA LEU A 323 -20.88 6.08 -24.80
C LEU A 323 -20.84 4.77 -24.00
N ALA A 324 -21.98 4.09 -23.88
CA ALA A 324 -22.08 2.78 -23.27
C ALA A 324 -22.51 1.70 -24.28
N ALA A 325 -21.77 0.61 -24.36
CA ALA A 325 -22.19 -0.57 -25.07
C ALA A 325 -23.31 -1.34 -24.32
N ARG A 326 -23.31 -1.27 -22.98
CA ARG A 326 -24.28 -1.94 -22.10
C ARG A 326 -25.49 -1.04 -21.87
N LYS A 327 -26.53 -1.20 -22.69
CA LYS A 327 -27.74 -0.35 -22.67
C LYS A 327 -28.83 -0.86 -21.72
N SER A 328 -29.01 -2.19 -21.67
CA SER A 328 -30.00 -2.88 -20.83
C SER A 328 -29.47 -4.26 -20.42
N GLU A 329 -30.17 -4.91 -19.50
CA GLU A 329 -29.92 -6.30 -19.12
C GLU A 329 -30.34 -7.24 -20.27
N GLY A 330 -29.98 -8.53 -20.18
CA GLY A 330 -30.28 -9.50 -21.22
C GLY A 330 -31.76 -9.73 -21.47
N ASP A 331 -32.63 -9.37 -20.54
CA ASP A 331 -34.10 -9.41 -20.62
C ASP A 331 -34.70 -8.05 -21.08
N GLY A 332 -33.89 -7.06 -21.41
CA GLY A 332 -34.33 -5.72 -21.81
C GLY A 332 -34.60 -4.76 -20.64
N THR A 333 -34.47 -5.21 -19.37
CA THR A 333 -34.65 -4.36 -18.20
C THR A 333 -33.55 -3.30 -18.14
N PRO A 334 -33.87 -2.02 -17.82
CA PRO A 334 -32.85 -1.00 -17.63
C PRO A 334 -31.92 -1.37 -16.45
N TYR A 335 -30.63 -1.08 -16.61
CA TYR A 335 -29.68 -1.20 -15.48
C TYR A 335 -30.06 -0.25 -14.35
N PRO A 336 -29.69 -0.56 -13.09
CA PRO A 336 -29.95 0.33 -11.96
C PRO A 336 -29.23 1.67 -12.18
N ARG A 337 -29.89 2.74 -11.74
CA ARG A 337 -29.32 4.09 -11.74
C ARG A 337 -28.27 4.19 -10.63
N PRO A 338 -27.23 5.05 -10.77
CA PRO A 338 -26.37 5.41 -9.67
C PRO A 338 -27.16 5.88 -8.45
N ARG A 339 -26.67 5.61 -7.26
CA ARG A 339 -27.29 6.05 -6.00
C ARG A 339 -26.45 7.18 -5.41
N TYR A 340 -27.05 8.34 -5.22
CA TYR A 340 -26.43 9.46 -4.53
C TYR A 340 -26.97 9.51 -3.10
N VAL A 341 -26.11 9.16 -2.12
CA VAL A 341 -26.52 8.89 -0.75
C VAL A 341 -26.04 9.99 0.17
N ILE A 342 -26.96 10.82 0.66
CA ILE A 342 -26.70 11.84 1.68
C ILE A 342 -26.84 11.18 3.06
N CYS A 343 -25.74 11.09 3.81
CA CYS A 343 -25.67 10.27 5.01
C CYS A 343 -24.66 10.79 6.04
N ASP A 344 -24.71 10.30 7.27
CA ASP A 344 -23.56 10.33 8.17
C ASP A 344 -22.58 9.24 7.73
N SER A 345 -21.53 9.63 7.02
CA SER A 345 -20.54 8.71 6.44
C SER A 345 -19.86 7.80 7.47
N ARG A 346 -20.06 8.02 8.77
CA ARG A 346 -19.53 7.18 9.85
C ARG A 346 -20.42 6.00 10.23
N LYS A 347 -21.72 6.04 9.88
CA LYS A 347 -22.74 5.07 10.33
C LYS A 347 -23.47 4.42 9.17
N ASP A 348 -24.04 5.24 8.30
CA ASP A 348 -25.04 4.81 7.33
C ASP A 348 -24.49 3.99 6.14
N PRO A 349 -23.23 4.16 5.67
CA PRO A 349 -22.72 3.40 4.53
C PRO A 349 -22.73 1.88 4.72
N VAL A 350 -22.67 1.38 5.95
CA VAL A 350 -22.81 -0.06 6.23
C VAL A 350 -24.13 -0.58 5.74
N THR A 351 -25.21 0.20 5.86
CA THR A 351 -26.56 -0.16 5.39
C THR A 351 -26.58 -0.36 3.88
N GLU A 352 -25.90 0.50 3.12
CA GLU A 352 -25.79 0.34 1.66
C GLU A 352 -24.98 -0.92 1.28
N VAL A 353 -23.90 -1.24 2.00
CA VAL A 353 -23.15 -2.47 1.73
C VAL A 353 -24.00 -3.70 2.04
N ILE A 354 -24.73 -3.72 3.15
CA ILE A 354 -25.63 -4.83 3.51
C ILE A 354 -26.73 -4.97 2.46
N ARG A 355 -27.33 -3.86 2.01
CA ARG A 355 -28.32 -3.87 0.93
C ARG A 355 -27.76 -4.54 -0.34
N LEU A 356 -26.52 -4.21 -0.74
CA LEU A 356 -25.88 -4.83 -1.90
C LEU A 356 -25.66 -6.32 -1.70
N LEU A 357 -25.26 -6.75 -0.49
CA LEU A 357 -24.98 -8.16 -0.17
C LEU A 357 -26.28 -8.99 -0.06
N GLU A 358 -27.27 -8.50 0.66
CA GLU A 358 -28.43 -9.28 1.12
C GLU A 358 -29.65 -9.10 0.22
N GLU A 359 -29.95 -7.86 -0.23
CA GLU A 359 -31.11 -7.57 -1.07
C GLU A 359 -30.75 -7.72 -2.57
N VAL A 360 -29.66 -7.08 -3.01
CA VAL A 360 -29.23 -7.13 -4.42
C VAL A 360 -28.44 -8.41 -4.73
N ARG A 361 -27.91 -9.08 -3.68
CA ARG A 361 -27.14 -10.32 -3.76
C ARG A 361 -25.85 -10.20 -4.57
N VAL A 362 -25.17 -9.06 -4.47
CA VAL A 362 -23.84 -8.88 -5.02
C VAL A 362 -22.84 -9.68 -4.17
N PRO A 363 -22.04 -10.58 -4.74
CA PRO A 363 -21.01 -11.31 -3.99
C PRO A 363 -20.03 -10.36 -3.29
N ALA A 364 -19.56 -10.70 -2.10
CA ALA A 364 -18.56 -9.89 -1.36
C ALA A 364 -17.30 -9.59 -2.22
N ALA A 365 -16.85 -10.58 -3.00
CA ALA A 365 -15.73 -10.43 -3.93
C ALA A 365 -15.97 -9.38 -5.04
N GLU A 366 -17.21 -9.02 -5.32
CA GLU A 366 -17.61 -8.07 -6.35
C GLU A 366 -18.03 -6.70 -5.79
N ILE A 367 -17.66 -6.41 -4.53
CA ILE A 367 -17.87 -5.10 -3.89
C ILE A 367 -16.51 -4.44 -3.65
N ILE A 368 -16.40 -3.17 -4.04
CA ILE A 368 -15.26 -2.31 -3.71
C ILE A 368 -15.75 -1.06 -3.00
N ILE A 369 -15.06 -0.70 -1.92
CA ILE A 369 -15.28 0.52 -1.15
C ILE A 369 -14.08 1.42 -1.37
N LEU A 370 -14.32 2.59 -1.92
CA LEU A 370 -13.32 3.55 -2.34
C LEU A 370 -13.37 4.80 -1.47
N ALA A 371 -12.22 5.25 -0.99
CA ALA A 371 -12.10 6.47 -0.23
C ALA A 371 -10.92 7.31 -0.74
N PRO A 372 -10.90 8.64 -0.53
CA PRO A 372 -9.72 9.44 -0.84
C PRO A 372 -8.48 8.97 -0.08
N SER A 373 -8.67 8.44 1.12
CA SER A 373 -7.61 7.82 1.95
C SER A 373 -8.21 6.73 2.84
N VAL A 374 -7.44 5.66 3.06
CA VAL A 374 -7.76 4.55 3.98
C VAL A 374 -6.98 4.62 5.29
N ARG A 375 -6.47 5.81 5.66
CA ARG A 375 -5.69 6.01 6.87
C ARG A 375 -6.55 5.99 8.13
N PHE A 376 -5.88 5.89 9.28
CA PHE A 376 -6.47 5.96 10.61
C PHE A 376 -7.60 7.02 10.71
N LYS A 377 -8.74 6.62 11.26
CA LYS A 377 -9.97 7.43 11.42
C LYS A 377 -10.75 7.74 10.14
N ALA A 378 -10.35 7.26 8.98
CA ALA A 378 -11.18 7.39 7.78
C ALA A 378 -12.56 6.74 7.99
N ALA A 379 -13.60 7.31 7.43
CA ALA A 379 -14.97 6.77 7.53
C ALA A 379 -15.05 5.34 6.95
N ALA A 380 -14.32 5.07 5.84
CA ALA A 380 -14.24 3.75 5.22
C ALA A 380 -13.68 2.67 6.16
N ILE A 381 -12.70 3.01 7.03
CA ILE A 381 -12.17 2.08 8.04
C ILE A 381 -13.24 1.69 9.07
N ARG A 382 -14.08 2.63 9.49
CA ARG A 382 -15.18 2.31 10.41
C ARG A 382 -16.19 1.35 9.79
N VAL A 383 -16.49 1.54 8.50
CA VAL A 383 -17.37 0.63 7.74
C VAL A 383 -16.72 -0.74 7.59
N ALA A 384 -15.43 -0.81 7.24
CA ALA A 384 -14.69 -2.08 7.17
C ALA A 384 -14.74 -2.86 8.49
N ASN A 385 -14.48 -2.18 9.62
CA ASN A 385 -14.55 -2.78 10.95
C ASN A 385 -15.96 -3.32 11.28
N GLN A 386 -17.00 -2.55 10.94
CA GLN A 386 -18.38 -2.98 11.21
C GLN A 386 -18.79 -4.18 10.35
N LEU A 387 -18.33 -4.24 9.08
CA LEU A 387 -18.57 -5.39 8.21
C LEU A 387 -17.83 -6.63 8.74
N ALA A 388 -16.58 -6.48 9.17
CA ALA A 388 -15.81 -7.58 9.76
C ALA A 388 -16.45 -8.11 11.05
N LEU A 389 -16.95 -7.21 11.94
CA LEU A 389 -17.71 -7.60 13.15
C LEU A 389 -19.03 -8.33 12.83
N LYS A 390 -19.61 -8.08 11.66
CA LYS A 390 -20.80 -8.79 11.16
C LYS A 390 -20.47 -10.12 10.49
N GLY A 391 -19.18 -10.48 10.37
CA GLY A 391 -18.74 -11.75 9.77
C GLY A 391 -18.57 -11.71 8.26
N TYR A 392 -18.50 -10.55 7.63
CA TYR A 392 -18.19 -10.45 6.20
C TYR A 392 -16.68 -10.43 5.96
N PRO A 393 -16.18 -11.14 4.93
CA PRO A 393 -14.76 -11.09 4.54
C PRO A 393 -14.43 -9.71 3.96
N VAL A 394 -13.50 -9.01 4.57
CA VAL A 394 -13.06 -7.66 4.18
C VAL A 394 -11.55 -7.65 4.08
N HIS A 395 -11.02 -6.99 3.06
CA HIS A 395 -9.60 -6.64 2.95
C HIS A 395 -9.45 -5.12 2.88
N VAL A 396 -8.60 -4.57 3.73
CA VAL A 396 -8.23 -3.15 3.73
C VAL A 396 -6.76 -3.03 3.40
N THR A 397 -6.41 -2.19 2.43
CA THR A 397 -5.00 -1.97 2.07
C THR A 397 -4.24 -1.29 3.22
N ASN A 398 -3.00 -1.72 3.45
CA ASN A 398 -2.20 -1.26 4.59
C ASN A 398 -1.70 0.20 4.46
N SER A 399 -1.70 0.75 3.26
CA SER A 399 -1.33 2.14 2.99
C SER A 399 -2.01 2.64 1.73
N ASP A 400 -2.09 3.96 1.54
CA ASP A 400 -2.75 4.56 0.37
C ASP A 400 -2.02 4.26 -0.97
N ASN A 401 -0.75 3.87 -0.93
CA ASN A 401 0.10 3.62 -2.12
C ASN A 401 0.49 2.15 -2.33
N ALA A 402 0.18 1.25 -1.39
CA ALA A 402 0.49 -0.17 -1.57
C ALA A 402 -0.30 -0.76 -2.73
N GLN A 403 0.34 -1.58 -3.55
CA GLN A 403 -0.38 -2.34 -4.57
C GLN A 403 -1.28 -3.37 -3.89
N VAL A 404 -2.50 -3.49 -4.39
CA VAL A 404 -3.46 -4.50 -3.93
C VAL A 404 -3.00 -5.87 -4.45
N SER A 405 -2.70 -6.81 -3.54
CA SER A 405 -2.46 -8.22 -3.93
C SER A 405 -3.76 -8.86 -4.40
N PRO A 406 -3.82 -9.36 -5.64
CA PRO A 406 -5.01 -10.04 -6.16
C PRO A 406 -5.37 -11.29 -5.35
N GLU A 407 -4.37 -12.00 -4.83
CA GLU A 407 -4.53 -13.22 -4.04
C GLU A 407 -5.23 -12.92 -2.72
N VAL A 408 -4.76 -11.89 -2.00
CA VAL A 408 -5.30 -11.49 -0.70
C VAL A 408 -6.68 -10.83 -0.83
N ALA A 409 -6.92 -10.09 -1.91
CA ALA A 409 -8.21 -9.44 -2.17
C ALA A 409 -9.29 -10.40 -2.72
N ARG A 410 -8.90 -11.60 -3.13
CA ARG A 410 -9.83 -12.58 -3.71
C ARG A 410 -10.86 -13.04 -2.68
N GLY A 411 -12.13 -13.02 -3.06
CA GLY A 411 -13.24 -13.45 -2.19
C GLY A 411 -13.68 -12.40 -1.17
N LYS A 412 -12.99 -11.29 -1.03
CA LYS A 412 -13.24 -10.28 0.01
C LYS A 412 -13.82 -8.99 -0.57
N ILE A 413 -14.59 -8.27 0.25
CA ILE A 413 -14.91 -6.85 0.02
C ILE A 413 -13.61 -6.08 0.08
N LEU A 414 -13.25 -5.38 -1.00
CA LEU A 414 -12.02 -4.61 -1.05
C LEU A 414 -12.26 -3.17 -0.59
N VAL A 415 -11.46 -2.70 0.37
CA VAL A 415 -11.45 -1.30 0.83
C VAL A 415 -10.09 -0.71 0.49
N CYS A 416 -10.05 0.29 -0.39
CA CYS A 416 -8.81 0.89 -0.83
C CYS A 416 -8.97 2.38 -1.21
N SER A 417 -7.85 3.07 -1.46
CA SER A 417 -7.89 4.45 -1.93
C SER A 417 -8.29 4.53 -3.41
N TYR A 418 -8.70 5.74 -3.86
CA TYR A 418 -8.97 5.99 -5.27
C TYR A 418 -7.78 5.60 -6.15
N HIS A 419 -6.55 5.94 -5.74
CA HIS A 419 -5.32 5.63 -6.47
C HIS A 419 -5.09 4.12 -6.60
N GLN A 420 -5.31 3.37 -5.54
CA GLN A 420 -5.14 1.92 -5.54
C GLN A 420 -6.18 1.18 -6.37
N SER A 421 -7.33 1.80 -6.60
CA SER A 421 -8.42 1.20 -7.39
C SER A 421 -8.12 1.16 -8.90
N LYS A 422 -7.06 1.83 -9.37
CA LYS A 422 -6.71 1.84 -10.78
C LYS A 422 -6.43 0.43 -11.31
N GLY A 423 -7.09 0.07 -12.40
CA GLY A 423 -7.06 -1.28 -12.96
C GLY A 423 -7.95 -2.31 -12.25
N ILE A 424 -8.61 -1.95 -11.12
CA ILE A 424 -9.55 -2.83 -10.42
C ILE A 424 -10.96 -2.43 -10.79
N GLU A 425 -11.82 -3.41 -11.03
CA GLU A 425 -13.24 -3.20 -11.33
C GLU A 425 -14.06 -4.26 -10.61
N ARG A 426 -15.26 -3.87 -10.15
CA ARG A 426 -16.21 -4.74 -9.45
C ARG A 426 -17.63 -4.45 -9.92
N GLU A 427 -18.56 -5.37 -9.67
CA GLU A 427 -20.00 -5.15 -9.97
C GLU A 427 -20.56 -3.95 -9.20
N ALA A 428 -20.13 -3.76 -7.94
CA ALA A 428 -20.57 -2.64 -7.11
C ALA A 428 -19.36 -1.84 -6.57
N ALA A 429 -19.46 -0.51 -6.62
CA ALA A 429 -18.52 0.41 -6.01
C ALA A 429 -19.24 1.42 -5.12
N LEU A 430 -18.74 1.59 -3.89
CA LEU A 430 -19.14 2.66 -2.98
C LEU A 430 -18.01 3.69 -2.90
N VAL A 431 -18.31 4.94 -3.21
CA VAL A 431 -17.33 6.03 -3.32
C VAL A 431 -17.55 7.01 -2.17
N PHE A 432 -16.66 7.03 -1.19
CA PHE A 432 -16.66 7.97 -0.08
C PHE A 432 -16.09 9.33 -0.47
N GLY A 433 -16.51 10.40 0.20
CA GLY A 433 -16.00 11.75 -0.04
C GLY A 433 -16.43 12.28 -1.41
N PHE A 434 -17.62 11.94 -1.86
CA PHE A 434 -18.21 12.50 -3.06
C PHE A 434 -18.96 13.80 -2.71
N ASP A 435 -18.25 14.70 -2.03
CA ASP A 435 -18.67 16.00 -1.53
C ASP A 435 -17.49 16.97 -1.46
N ASP A 436 -17.71 18.24 -1.09
CA ASP A 436 -16.68 19.28 -1.12
C ASP A 436 -15.53 19.04 -0.12
N SER A 437 -15.69 18.15 0.85
CA SER A 437 -14.62 17.74 1.75
C SER A 437 -13.42 17.14 1.01
N TYR A 438 -13.65 16.55 -0.17
CA TYR A 438 -12.59 16.03 -1.03
C TYR A 438 -11.58 17.15 -1.40
N HIS A 439 -12.05 18.25 -1.95
CA HIS A 439 -11.19 19.38 -2.35
C HIS A 439 -10.61 20.10 -1.13
N ALA A 440 -11.39 20.24 -0.06
CA ALA A 440 -10.93 20.91 1.14
C ALA A 440 -9.80 20.17 1.87
N LEU A 441 -9.82 18.84 1.88
CA LEU A 441 -8.92 18.02 2.70
C LEU A 441 -7.80 17.34 1.90
N TYR A 442 -8.06 16.95 0.64
CA TYR A 442 -7.15 16.13 -0.16
C TYR A 442 -6.49 16.92 -1.29
N ASP A 443 -7.26 17.50 -2.22
CA ASP A 443 -6.68 18.28 -3.33
C ASP A 443 -6.15 19.64 -2.89
N ARG A 444 -6.76 20.24 -1.87
CA ARG A 444 -6.41 21.57 -1.33
C ARG A 444 -6.37 22.66 -2.38
N LEU A 445 -7.22 22.58 -3.38
CA LEU A 445 -7.31 23.57 -4.42
C LEU A 445 -7.90 24.88 -3.88
N PRO A 446 -7.39 26.07 -4.32
CA PRO A 446 -7.96 27.37 -3.96
C PRO A 446 -9.40 27.49 -4.45
N GLU A 447 -9.65 27.05 -5.68
CA GLU A 447 -10.97 27.02 -6.32
C GLU A 447 -11.26 25.59 -6.79
N PRO A 448 -12.33 24.96 -6.30
CA PRO A 448 -12.73 23.63 -6.75
C PRO A 448 -13.11 23.63 -8.21
N PRO A 449 -12.72 22.62 -9.00
CA PRO A 449 -13.01 22.55 -10.43
C PRO A 449 -14.51 22.31 -10.70
N GLN A 450 -14.99 22.88 -11.83
CA GLN A 450 -16.37 22.70 -12.30
C GLN A 450 -16.62 21.35 -13.01
N VAL A 451 -15.60 20.49 -13.05
CA VAL A 451 -15.66 19.11 -13.54
C VAL A 451 -14.94 18.19 -12.56
N ALA A 452 -15.29 16.91 -12.56
CA ALA A 452 -14.67 15.94 -11.68
C ALA A 452 -13.16 15.81 -11.94
N SER A 453 -12.38 15.71 -10.86
CA SER A 453 -10.96 15.38 -10.94
C SER A 453 -10.75 13.95 -11.47
N ASN A 454 -9.56 13.67 -11.99
CA ASN A 454 -9.20 12.34 -12.47
C ASN A 454 -9.39 11.24 -11.42
N PRO A 455 -8.98 11.41 -10.13
CA PRO A 455 -9.26 10.41 -9.10
C PRO A 455 -10.76 10.16 -8.86
N GLN A 456 -11.60 11.19 -8.91
CA GLN A 456 -13.05 11.04 -8.79
C GLN A 456 -13.64 10.29 -9.99
N TYR A 457 -13.19 10.62 -11.22
CA TYR A 457 -13.57 9.90 -12.43
C TYR A 457 -13.15 8.43 -12.37
N VAL A 458 -11.90 8.14 -11.97
CA VAL A 458 -11.43 6.78 -11.81
C VAL A 458 -12.30 6.03 -10.79
N ALA A 459 -12.57 6.61 -9.61
CA ALA A 459 -13.39 5.98 -8.58
C ALA A 459 -14.80 5.64 -9.09
N ALA A 460 -15.48 6.56 -9.77
CA ALA A 460 -16.82 6.33 -10.32
C ALA A 460 -16.83 5.25 -11.43
N THR A 461 -15.75 5.17 -12.22
CA THR A 461 -15.63 4.17 -13.31
C THR A 461 -15.22 2.77 -12.84
N ARG A 462 -15.10 2.52 -11.54
CA ARG A 462 -14.81 1.17 -10.99
C ARG A 462 -16.04 0.29 -10.91
N ALA A 463 -17.24 0.89 -10.84
CA ALA A 463 -18.51 0.16 -10.79
C ALA A 463 -18.93 -0.33 -12.17
N LYS A 464 -19.03 -1.64 -12.36
CA LYS A 464 -19.59 -2.21 -13.59
C LYS A 464 -21.10 -2.00 -13.68
N ARG A 465 -21.80 -2.06 -12.53
CA ARG A 465 -23.26 -2.03 -12.48
C ARG A 465 -23.80 -1.09 -11.39
N HIS A 466 -23.42 -1.29 -10.13
CA HIS A 466 -23.97 -0.56 -9.01
C HIS A 466 -22.98 0.51 -8.52
N LEU A 467 -23.24 1.77 -8.86
CA LEU A 467 -22.45 2.91 -8.39
C LEU A 467 -23.19 3.57 -7.21
N VAL A 468 -22.55 3.66 -6.05
CA VAL A 468 -23.05 4.34 -4.86
C VAL A 468 -22.10 5.47 -4.50
N LEU A 469 -22.59 6.70 -4.50
CA LEU A 469 -21.84 7.91 -4.23
C LEU A 469 -22.23 8.42 -2.84
N LEU A 470 -21.29 8.48 -1.92
CA LEU A 470 -21.53 8.81 -0.51
C LEU A 470 -21.17 10.26 -0.23
N HIS A 471 -22.18 11.06 0.07
CA HIS A 471 -22.07 12.47 0.44
C HIS A 471 -22.32 12.61 1.95
N HIS A 472 -21.34 13.18 2.66
CA HIS A 472 -21.51 13.43 4.10
C HIS A 472 -22.47 14.58 4.36
N CYS A 473 -23.48 14.37 5.19
CA CYS A 473 -24.60 15.30 5.40
C CYS A 473 -24.20 16.72 5.88
N THR A 474 -22.99 16.89 6.42
CA THR A 474 -22.46 18.22 6.82
C THR A 474 -21.55 18.87 5.79
N ALA A 475 -21.22 18.19 4.70
CA ALA A 475 -20.43 18.73 3.60
C ALA A 475 -21.31 19.41 2.55
N ALA A 476 -20.78 20.36 1.79
CA ALA A 476 -21.50 20.90 0.64
C ALA A 476 -21.38 19.96 -0.57
N PRO A 477 -22.29 20.01 -1.54
CA PRO A 477 -22.14 19.30 -2.80
C PRO A 477 -20.87 19.72 -3.53
N LEU A 478 -20.30 18.79 -4.33
CA LEU A 478 -19.22 19.14 -5.25
C LEU A 478 -19.70 20.18 -6.27
N PRO A 479 -18.88 21.17 -6.67
CA PRO A 479 -19.27 22.25 -7.55
C PRO A 479 -19.77 21.80 -8.93
N PHE A 480 -19.37 20.62 -9.37
CA PHE A 480 -19.81 20.04 -10.63
C PHE A 480 -21.11 19.23 -10.50
N VAL A 481 -21.60 18.94 -9.30
CA VAL A 481 -22.86 18.23 -9.07
C VAL A 481 -23.98 19.26 -9.03
N ASP A 482 -24.84 19.20 -10.03
CA ASP A 482 -26.04 20.03 -10.11
C ASP A 482 -27.17 19.32 -9.33
N MET A 483 -27.49 19.85 -8.14
CA MET A 483 -28.49 19.25 -7.25
C MET A 483 -29.91 19.36 -7.79
N ASP A 484 -30.21 20.32 -8.69
CA ASP A 484 -31.54 20.52 -9.26
C ASP A 484 -31.84 19.48 -10.34
N THR A 485 -30.82 19.05 -11.09
CA THR A 485 -30.96 18.03 -12.15
C THR A 485 -30.45 16.65 -11.73
N LEU A 486 -29.98 16.50 -10.48
CA LEU A 486 -29.34 15.27 -10.02
C LEU A 486 -30.29 14.05 -10.10
N GLU A 487 -31.59 14.26 -9.76
CA GLU A 487 -32.60 13.20 -9.80
C GLU A 487 -32.94 12.72 -11.23
N GLU A 488 -32.50 13.43 -12.26
CA GLU A 488 -32.61 12.96 -13.65
C GLU A 488 -31.68 11.81 -13.95
N THR A 489 -30.49 11.76 -13.30
CA THR A 489 -29.41 10.83 -13.61
C THR A 489 -29.14 9.79 -12.53
N CYS A 490 -29.63 10.00 -11.30
CA CYS A 490 -29.40 9.07 -10.18
C CYS A 490 -30.57 9.02 -9.22
N ASP A 491 -30.58 8.00 -8.34
CA ASP A 491 -31.51 7.88 -7.23
C ASP A 491 -30.92 8.60 -6.01
N VAL A 492 -31.57 9.68 -5.57
CA VAL A 492 -31.13 10.45 -4.41
C VAL A 492 -31.72 9.86 -3.12
N ILE A 493 -30.83 9.31 -2.28
CA ILE A 493 -31.19 8.69 -1.00
C ILE A 493 -30.76 9.59 0.14
N ARG A 494 -31.64 9.87 1.08
CA ARG A 494 -31.38 10.73 2.24
C ARG A 494 -31.57 9.96 3.54
N TYR A 495 -30.44 9.50 4.13
CA TYR A 495 -30.43 8.95 5.51
C TYR A 495 -30.35 10.05 6.57
N ALA A 496 -29.82 11.21 6.19
CA ALA A 496 -29.73 12.38 7.04
C ALA A 496 -30.07 13.65 6.24
N PRO A 497 -30.62 14.71 6.90
CA PRO A 497 -30.82 16.00 6.24
C PRO A 497 -29.48 16.63 5.87
N LEU A 498 -29.43 17.23 4.67
CA LEU A 498 -28.27 17.99 4.24
C LEU A 498 -28.23 19.34 4.98
N HIS A 499 -27.17 19.60 5.73
CA HIS A 499 -26.94 20.85 6.47
C HIS A 499 -25.46 21.25 6.38
N PRO A 500 -25.02 21.77 5.24
CA PRO A 500 -23.62 22.07 5.00
C PRO A 500 -23.04 23.00 6.08
N GLN A 501 -21.91 22.62 6.62
CA GLN A 501 -21.13 23.43 7.55
C GLN A 501 -19.83 23.84 6.85
N LYS A 502 -19.46 25.11 7.01
CA LYS A 502 -18.16 25.53 6.49
C LYS A 502 -17.06 24.70 7.13
N ILE A 503 -16.29 24.02 6.32
CA ILE A 503 -15.10 23.30 6.78
C ILE A 503 -14.06 24.35 7.19
N GLU A 504 -14.09 24.74 8.48
CA GLU A 504 -13.03 25.57 9.02
C GLU A 504 -11.80 24.69 9.26
N ARG A 505 -10.73 24.99 8.54
CA ARG A 505 -9.41 24.46 8.88
C ARG A 505 -9.09 25.00 10.27
N THR A 506 -9.21 24.15 11.28
CA THR A 506 -8.76 24.51 12.63
C THR A 506 -7.26 24.78 12.54
N LYS A 507 -6.88 26.08 12.57
CA LYS A 507 -5.50 26.45 12.82
C LYS A 507 -5.13 25.84 14.18
N THR A 508 -4.29 24.82 14.15
CA THR A 508 -3.72 24.27 15.38
C THR A 508 -2.94 25.39 16.05
N LYS A 509 -3.37 25.78 17.25
CA LYS A 509 -2.60 26.73 18.08
C LYS A 509 -1.34 26.00 18.52
N GLY A 510 -0.20 26.42 18.02
CA GLY A 510 1.11 25.86 18.33
C GLY A 510 1.89 25.41 17.09
N PRO A 511 3.16 25.02 17.25
CA PRO A 511 3.98 24.53 16.15
C PRO A 511 3.35 23.27 15.53
N PRO A 512 3.50 23.07 14.23
CA PRO A 512 3.01 21.85 13.58
C PRO A 512 3.75 20.64 14.13
N ASN A 513 3.03 19.54 14.25
CA ASN A 513 3.49 18.32 14.89
C ASN A 513 3.49 17.17 13.87
N PHE A 514 4.66 16.61 13.58
CA PHE A 514 4.86 15.61 12.57
C PHE A 514 5.34 14.28 13.17
N ALA A 515 4.66 13.19 12.83
CA ALA A 515 5.19 11.86 13.06
C ALA A 515 6.29 11.52 12.04
N VAL A 516 7.38 10.90 12.47
CA VAL A 516 8.47 10.43 11.60
C VAL A 516 7.93 9.62 10.44
N THR A 517 7.02 8.67 10.70
CA THR A 517 6.39 7.86 9.66
C THR A 517 5.56 8.66 8.65
N ASN A 518 5.04 9.83 9.04
CA ASN A 518 4.33 10.73 8.12
C ASN A 518 5.29 11.54 7.25
N LEU A 519 6.44 11.92 7.79
CA LEU A 519 7.46 12.66 7.05
C LEU A 519 8.12 11.81 5.96
N THR A 520 8.27 10.51 6.18
CA THR A 520 8.97 9.61 5.25
C THR A 520 8.09 8.95 4.19
N ARG A 521 6.77 9.06 4.28
CA ARG A 521 5.83 8.44 3.32
C ARG A 521 5.52 9.37 2.15
N ASN A 522 5.30 8.79 0.97
CA ASN A 522 4.83 9.50 -0.23
C ASN A 522 5.69 10.75 -0.53
N LEU A 523 6.99 10.55 -0.62
CA LEU A 523 7.94 11.58 -0.97
C LEU A 523 8.23 11.52 -2.48
N PRO A 524 8.38 12.67 -3.14
CA PRO A 524 8.92 12.72 -4.49
C PRO A 524 10.32 12.12 -4.55
N GLU A 525 10.64 11.39 -5.61
CA GLU A 525 11.90 10.67 -5.74
C GLU A 525 13.14 11.60 -5.73
N ASN A 526 13.01 12.79 -6.35
CA ASN A 526 14.05 13.80 -6.30
C ASN A 526 14.34 14.27 -4.86
N LEU A 527 13.30 14.47 -4.05
CA LEU A 527 13.46 14.83 -2.65
C LEU A 527 14.10 13.70 -1.83
N ILE A 528 13.70 12.46 -2.04
CA ILE A 528 14.34 11.29 -1.44
C ILE A 528 15.84 11.33 -1.77
N THR A 529 16.16 11.55 -3.04
CA THR A 529 17.52 11.64 -3.55
C THR A 529 18.33 12.76 -2.87
N GLU A 530 17.76 13.97 -2.78
CA GLU A 530 18.38 15.12 -2.09
C GLU A 530 18.62 14.83 -0.61
N CYS A 531 17.63 14.25 0.07
CA CYS A 531 17.76 13.88 1.48
C CYS A 531 18.83 12.80 1.71
N ILE A 532 18.91 11.80 0.85
CA ILE A 532 19.93 10.74 0.90
C ILE A 532 21.34 11.32 0.68
N GLN A 533 21.48 12.35 -0.16
CA GLN A 533 22.77 13.02 -0.38
C GLN A 533 23.32 13.71 0.88
N LEU A 534 22.50 14.00 1.86
CA LEU A 534 22.95 14.57 3.16
C LEU A 534 23.61 13.54 4.08
N LEU A 535 23.60 12.26 3.71
CA LEU A 535 24.01 11.14 4.56
C LEU A 535 25.20 10.38 3.97
N ASN A 536 26.03 9.81 4.85
CA ASN A 536 27.05 8.80 4.52
C ASN A 536 26.56 7.43 4.96
N PHE A 537 27.06 6.40 4.26
CA PHE A 537 26.69 5.00 4.47
C PHE A 537 27.94 4.14 4.67
N ILE A 538 27.90 3.30 5.70
CA ILE A 538 28.94 2.30 5.97
C ILE A 538 28.24 0.94 6.00
N ASP A 539 28.61 0.07 5.07
CA ASP A 539 28.09 -1.29 5.01
C ASP A 539 28.77 -2.15 6.08
N ILE A 540 28.09 -2.44 7.16
CA ILE A 540 28.60 -3.23 8.29
C ILE A 540 28.49 -4.71 7.96
N ALA A 541 27.33 -5.16 7.45
CA ALA A 541 27.08 -6.52 7.03
C ALA A 541 26.29 -6.54 5.73
N PRO A 542 26.77 -7.24 4.68
CA PRO A 542 26.03 -7.38 3.44
C PRO A 542 24.84 -8.31 3.61
N PRO A 543 23.80 -8.19 2.74
CA PRO A 543 22.64 -9.05 2.81
C PRO A 543 23.00 -10.52 2.60
N GLN A 544 22.44 -11.39 3.43
CA GLN A 544 22.55 -12.83 3.35
C GLN A 544 21.17 -13.41 3.04
N TYR A 545 21.12 -14.69 2.71
CA TYR A 545 19.84 -15.37 2.60
C TYR A 545 19.33 -15.68 4.01
N GLY A 546 18.30 -14.99 4.45
CA GLY A 546 17.60 -15.24 5.70
C GLY A 546 16.35 -16.10 5.52
N PRO A 547 15.68 -16.45 6.61
CA PRO A 547 14.40 -17.16 6.57
C PRO A 547 13.38 -16.30 5.80
N ASN A 548 12.58 -16.96 4.98
CA ASN A 548 11.46 -16.37 4.27
C ASN A 548 10.21 -17.15 4.66
N PRO A 549 9.70 -16.97 5.88
CA PRO A 549 8.46 -17.58 6.27
C PRO A 549 7.34 -17.11 5.34
N ASP A 550 6.45 -18.02 5.03
CA ASP A 550 5.28 -17.70 4.21
C ASP A 550 4.52 -16.56 4.90
N ALA A 551 4.38 -15.44 4.19
CA ALA A 551 3.64 -14.30 4.68
C ALA A 551 2.12 -14.46 4.52
N ASP A 552 1.68 -15.54 3.86
CA ASP A 552 0.29 -15.80 3.54
C ASP A 552 -0.23 -16.97 4.36
N ILE A 553 -1.38 -16.76 5.00
CA ILE A 553 -2.09 -17.77 5.79
C ILE A 553 -3.51 -17.93 5.27
N VAL A 554 -4.21 -18.98 5.74
CA VAL A 554 -5.64 -19.15 5.51
C VAL A 554 -6.40 -18.46 6.65
N ASP A 555 -7.31 -17.52 6.29
CA ASP A 555 -8.11 -16.78 7.25
C ASP A 555 -9.35 -17.57 7.74
N VAL A 556 -10.13 -16.99 8.64
CA VAL A 556 -11.37 -17.61 9.18
C VAL A 556 -12.43 -17.92 8.14
N TYR A 557 -12.31 -17.36 6.94
CA TYR A 557 -13.22 -17.58 5.80
C TYR A 557 -12.69 -18.62 4.81
N GLY A 558 -11.51 -19.18 5.05
CA GLY A 558 -10.83 -20.08 4.11
C GLY A 558 -10.18 -19.34 2.93
N LEU A 559 -9.93 -18.03 3.07
CA LEU A 559 -9.32 -17.17 2.04
C LEU A 559 -7.86 -16.85 2.42
N CYS A 560 -7.09 -16.37 1.44
CA CYS A 560 -5.71 -15.94 1.68
C CYS A 560 -5.68 -14.63 2.49
N GLU A 561 -4.82 -14.56 3.51
CA GLU A 561 -4.51 -13.35 4.28
C GLU A 561 -3.01 -13.18 4.41
N ASN A 562 -2.51 -11.95 4.18
CA ASN A 562 -1.09 -11.65 4.29
C ASN A 562 -0.75 -11.09 5.67
N VAL A 563 0.16 -11.74 6.38
CA VAL A 563 0.57 -11.41 7.75
C VAL A 563 1.98 -10.84 7.87
N SER A 564 2.60 -10.46 6.76
CA SER A 564 3.98 -9.93 6.74
C SER A 564 4.16 -8.68 7.62
N ASN A 565 3.14 -7.82 7.71
CA ASN A 565 3.13 -6.64 8.58
C ASN A 565 3.12 -7.03 10.07
N VAL A 566 2.39 -8.10 10.43
CA VAL A 566 2.37 -8.64 11.80
C VAL A 566 3.73 -9.24 12.16
N THR A 567 4.31 -10.02 11.25
CA THR A 567 5.66 -10.58 11.41
C THR A 567 6.68 -9.46 11.61
N GLY A 568 6.68 -8.44 10.75
CA GLY A 568 7.58 -7.30 10.88
C GLY A 568 7.45 -6.56 12.22
N ALA A 569 6.21 -6.32 12.67
CA ALA A 569 5.95 -5.69 13.96
C ALA A 569 6.33 -6.57 15.17
N SER A 570 6.40 -7.90 15.01
CA SER A 570 6.75 -8.84 16.09
C SER A 570 8.26 -8.97 16.33
N VAL A 571 9.08 -8.70 15.32
CA VAL A 571 10.53 -8.93 15.36
C VAL A 571 11.24 -8.24 16.54
N PRO A 572 11.05 -6.93 16.81
CA PRO A 572 11.66 -6.30 17.99
C PRO A 572 11.19 -6.92 19.31
N ALA A 573 9.92 -7.32 19.41
CA ALA A 573 9.34 -7.89 20.62
C ALA A 573 9.83 -9.34 20.85
N ILE A 574 10.02 -10.15 19.80
CA ILE A 574 10.66 -11.48 19.87
C ILE A 574 12.10 -11.33 20.34
N TYR A 575 12.84 -10.38 19.80
CA TYR A 575 14.21 -10.10 20.24
C TYR A 575 14.27 -9.68 21.71
N GLU A 576 13.36 -8.82 22.18
CA GLU A 576 13.25 -8.43 23.59
C GLU A 576 12.96 -9.62 24.48
N LEU A 577 11.96 -10.43 24.12
CA LEU A 577 11.56 -11.61 24.91
C LEU A 577 12.72 -12.60 25.08
N ARG A 578 13.40 -12.95 23.98
CA ARG A 578 14.49 -13.94 23.98
C ARG A 578 15.78 -13.42 24.63
N SER A 579 16.03 -12.09 24.56
CA SER A 579 17.22 -11.47 25.17
C SER A 579 17.07 -11.20 26.66
N ARG A 580 15.85 -10.93 27.17
CA ARG A 580 15.62 -10.39 28.52
C ARG A 580 14.48 -11.03 29.29
N ASN A 581 13.73 -11.92 28.66
CA ASN A 581 12.46 -12.45 29.19
C ASN A 581 11.46 -11.34 29.56
N LYS A 582 11.38 -10.28 28.74
CA LYS A 582 10.48 -9.14 28.87
C LYS A 582 9.72 -8.93 27.58
N CYS A 583 8.56 -8.26 27.65
CA CYS A 583 7.75 -7.93 26.48
C CYS A 583 7.13 -6.54 26.66
N THR A 584 7.75 -5.52 26.08
CA THR A 584 7.24 -4.14 26.09
C THR A 584 5.91 -4.03 25.33
N ALA A 585 5.73 -4.82 24.27
CA ALA A 585 4.50 -4.89 23.50
C ALA A 585 3.26 -5.27 24.32
N LEU A 586 3.43 -5.97 25.46
CA LEU A 586 2.32 -6.33 26.36
C LEU A 586 1.76 -5.12 27.12
N ARG A 587 2.50 -4.02 27.26
CA ARG A 587 2.08 -2.83 28.04
C ARG A 587 0.74 -2.28 27.56
N ASP A 588 0.56 -2.16 26.25
CA ASP A 588 -0.64 -1.58 25.66
C ASP A 588 -1.84 -2.53 25.76
N ALA A 589 -1.61 -3.83 25.63
CA ALA A 589 -2.62 -4.86 25.87
C ALA A 589 -3.08 -4.89 27.35
N LEU A 590 -2.17 -4.76 28.31
CA LEU A 590 -2.52 -4.65 29.74
C LEU A 590 -3.33 -3.39 30.06
N ALA A 591 -2.96 -2.25 29.45
CA ALA A 591 -3.71 -1.01 29.57
C ALA A 591 -5.11 -1.14 28.98
N PHE A 592 -5.25 -1.83 27.85
CA PHE A 592 -6.54 -2.13 27.25
C PHE A 592 -7.40 -3.04 28.15
N ILE A 593 -6.87 -4.15 28.65
CA ILE A 593 -7.60 -5.05 29.56
C ILE A 593 -8.14 -4.28 30.76
N LYS A 594 -7.32 -3.43 31.40
CA LYS A 594 -7.71 -2.62 32.55
C LYS A 594 -8.84 -1.62 32.22
N LYS A 595 -8.84 -1.05 31.01
CA LYS A 595 -9.91 -0.15 30.52
C LYS A 595 -11.16 -0.92 30.17
N TYR A 596 -11.05 -2.07 29.53
CA TYR A 596 -12.15 -2.94 29.16
C TYR A 596 -12.93 -3.42 30.38
N ASP A 597 -12.26 -3.84 31.45
CA ASP A 597 -12.87 -4.25 32.69
C ASP A 597 -13.64 -3.12 33.39
N LYS A 598 -13.17 -1.87 33.25
CA LYS A 598 -13.88 -0.67 33.73
C LYS A 598 -15.07 -0.31 32.82
N ALA A 599 -14.94 -0.48 31.51
CA ALA A 599 -15.98 -0.10 30.54
C ALA A 599 -17.19 -1.05 30.56
N LYS A 600 -17.01 -2.33 30.93
CA LYS A 600 -18.15 -3.26 31.15
C LYS A 600 -19.18 -2.73 32.15
N ARG A 601 -18.81 -1.73 32.96
CA ARG A 601 -19.70 -1.08 33.94
C ARG A 601 -20.36 0.22 33.40
N ARG A 602 -20.00 0.70 32.21
CA ARG A 602 -20.51 1.92 31.55
C ARG A 602 -20.64 1.66 30.06
N ALA A 603 -21.66 2.23 29.41
CA ALA A 603 -21.87 2.07 27.97
C ALA A 603 -20.59 2.32 27.17
N PHE A 604 -20.30 1.41 26.22
CA PHE A 604 -19.13 1.46 25.35
C PHE A 604 -19.11 2.77 24.55
N GLY A 605 -17.97 3.50 24.58
CA GLY A 605 -17.73 4.62 23.68
C GLY A 605 -17.40 4.14 22.25
N ASP A 606 -17.17 5.09 21.35
CA ASP A 606 -16.95 4.86 19.90
C ASP A 606 -15.68 4.04 19.53
N ASN A 607 -14.92 3.52 20.48
CA ASN A 607 -13.73 2.74 20.22
C ASN A 607 -14.10 1.30 19.83
N VAL A 608 -13.85 0.96 18.56
CA VAL A 608 -14.16 -0.35 17.97
C VAL A 608 -13.51 -1.55 18.70
N LEU A 609 -12.37 -1.37 19.35
CA LEU A 609 -11.70 -2.43 20.10
C LEU A 609 -12.54 -2.93 21.29
N TYR A 610 -13.43 -2.12 21.84
CA TYR A 610 -14.34 -2.61 22.89
C TYR A 610 -15.46 -3.50 22.36
N GLN A 611 -15.60 -3.61 21.03
CA GLN A 611 -16.55 -4.49 20.35
C GLN A 611 -15.91 -5.84 19.95
N LEU A 612 -14.61 -6.06 20.28
CA LEU A 612 -13.95 -7.33 20.00
C LEU A 612 -14.69 -8.52 20.62
N PRO A 613 -14.82 -9.64 19.90
CA PRO A 613 -15.39 -10.88 20.42
C PRO A 613 -14.70 -11.36 21.69
N LEU A 614 -15.45 -11.96 22.60
CA LEU A 614 -14.94 -12.47 23.88
C LEU A 614 -13.72 -13.39 23.78
N PRO A 615 -13.59 -14.26 22.75
CA PRO A 615 -12.38 -15.10 22.60
C PRO A 615 -11.09 -14.30 22.49
N HIS A 616 -11.06 -13.17 21.77
CA HIS A 616 -9.88 -12.29 21.68
C HIS A 616 -9.52 -11.68 23.02
N TYR A 617 -10.52 -11.25 23.79
CA TYR A 617 -10.30 -10.74 25.13
C TYR A 617 -9.77 -11.83 26.09
N ALA A 618 -10.32 -13.06 26.00
CA ALA A 618 -9.85 -14.19 26.77
C ALA A 618 -8.39 -14.54 26.45
N ARG A 619 -7.99 -14.49 25.16
CA ARG A 619 -6.60 -14.71 24.73
C ARG A 619 -5.65 -13.65 25.31
N LEU A 620 -6.02 -12.37 25.26
CA LEU A 620 -5.23 -11.28 25.87
C LEU A 620 -5.00 -11.53 27.37
N ARG A 621 -6.03 -11.94 28.10
CA ARG A 621 -5.90 -12.29 29.54
C ARG A 621 -5.00 -13.51 29.77
N ALA A 622 -5.11 -14.53 28.94
CA ALA A 622 -4.26 -15.73 29.02
C ALA A 622 -2.78 -15.36 28.78
N ILE A 623 -2.48 -14.50 27.81
CA ILE A 623 -1.14 -13.98 27.55
C ILE A 623 -0.61 -13.18 28.75
N ALA A 624 -1.45 -12.35 29.38
CA ALA A 624 -1.05 -11.62 30.59
C ALA A 624 -0.67 -12.56 31.74
N VAL A 625 -1.39 -13.69 31.91
CA VAL A 625 -1.05 -14.73 32.90
C VAL A 625 0.24 -15.46 32.54
N LYS A 626 0.41 -15.86 31.26
CA LYS A 626 1.65 -16.49 30.76
C LYS A 626 2.87 -15.60 31.00
N HIS A 627 2.73 -14.29 30.79
CA HIS A 627 3.80 -13.33 31.06
C HIS A 627 4.22 -13.32 32.54
N GLN A 628 3.25 -13.30 33.46
CA GLN A 628 3.54 -13.35 34.90
C GLN A 628 4.26 -14.64 35.29
N ALA A 629 3.98 -15.75 34.61
CA ALA A 629 4.63 -17.04 34.81
C ALA A 629 5.97 -17.17 34.06
N GLY A 630 6.35 -16.20 33.21
CA GLY A 630 7.60 -16.23 32.42
C GLY A 630 7.62 -17.28 31.32
N ILE A 631 6.43 -17.66 30.78
CA ILE A 631 6.23 -18.72 29.77
C ILE A 631 5.59 -18.23 28.47
N LEU A 632 5.82 -16.96 28.08
CA LEU A 632 5.38 -16.45 26.79
C LEU A 632 6.05 -17.21 25.64
N GLY A 633 5.26 -17.53 24.60
CA GLY A 633 5.73 -18.09 23.33
C GLY A 633 5.76 -17.07 22.20
N ASP A 634 6.38 -17.42 21.07
CA ASP A 634 6.42 -16.59 19.87
C ASP A 634 5.02 -16.39 19.28
N ASP A 635 4.12 -17.38 19.41
CA ASP A 635 2.70 -17.30 19.05
C ASP A 635 1.95 -16.21 19.82
N ASP A 636 2.27 -16.03 21.10
CA ASP A 636 1.72 -14.96 21.92
C ASP A 636 2.21 -13.58 21.47
N ILE A 637 3.49 -13.47 21.07
CA ILE A 637 4.06 -12.21 20.54
C ILE A 637 3.43 -11.84 19.20
N LEU A 638 3.27 -12.81 18.29
CA LEU A 638 2.59 -12.58 17.01
C LEU A 638 1.16 -12.07 17.22
N TYR A 639 0.42 -12.68 18.12
CA TYR A 639 -0.93 -12.22 18.45
C TYR A 639 -0.93 -10.81 19.06
N LEU A 640 -0.02 -10.53 20.01
CA LEU A 640 0.12 -9.19 20.60
C LEU A 640 0.47 -8.13 19.56
N SER A 641 1.35 -8.46 18.62
CA SER A 641 1.73 -7.54 17.54
C SER A 641 0.54 -7.24 16.63
N ASN A 642 -0.26 -8.23 16.24
CA ASN A 642 -1.50 -8.02 15.49
C ASN A 642 -2.50 -7.17 16.28
N PHE A 643 -2.67 -7.42 17.58
CA PHE A 643 -3.53 -6.62 18.44
C PHE A 643 -3.04 -5.16 18.55
N ASN A 644 -1.74 -4.94 18.72
CA ASN A 644 -1.17 -3.60 18.83
C ASN A 644 -1.28 -2.81 17.51
N LEU A 645 -1.09 -3.46 16.36
CA LEU A 645 -1.36 -2.87 15.05
C LEU A 645 -2.83 -2.45 14.93
N ALA A 646 -3.76 -3.35 15.28
CA ALA A 646 -5.18 -3.05 15.28
C ALA A 646 -5.55 -1.88 16.21
N GLN A 647 -4.89 -1.78 17.37
CA GLN A 647 -5.09 -0.68 18.32
C GLN A 647 -4.50 0.64 17.80
N HIS A 648 -3.33 0.59 17.19
CA HIS A 648 -2.65 1.76 16.64
C HIS A 648 -3.41 2.33 15.43
N ASP A 649 -3.79 1.48 14.49
CA ASP A 649 -4.41 1.89 13.24
C ASP A 649 -5.93 2.06 13.35
N GLY A 650 -6.54 1.59 14.45
CA GLY A 650 -7.99 1.56 14.62
C GLY A 650 -8.68 0.61 13.63
N LEU A 651 -7.94 -0.37 13.09
CA LEU A 651 -8.37 -1.33 12.07
C LEU A 651 -8.31 -2.75 12.64
N ILE A 652 -9.48 -3.33 12.98
CA ILE A 652 -9.57 -4.68 13.57
C ILE A 652 -9.77 -5.80 12.54
N VAL A 653 -9.89 -5.46 11.26
CA VAL A 653 -10.22 -6.43 10.19
C VAL A 653 -9.23 -7.59 10.19
N GLN A 654 -7.92 -7.33 10.14
CA GLN A 654 -6.89 -8.37 10.14
C GLN A 654 -6.86 -9.16 11.44
N LEU A 655 -7.07 -8.51 12.58
CA LEU A 655 -7.14 -9.21 13.88
C LEU A 655 -8.30 -10.20 13.94
N LEU A 656 -9.44 -9.88 13.28
CA LEU A 656 -10.60 -10.76 13.22
C LEU A 656 -10.48 -11.83 12.14
N SER A 657 -9.73 -11.58 11.06
CA SER A 657 -9.57 -12.54 9.95
C SER A 657 -8.58 -13.66 10.29
N VAL A 658 -7.55 -13.38 11.10
CA VAL A 658 -6.58 -14.41 11.49
C VAL A 658 -7.17 -15.34 12.55
N PRO A 659 -7.26 -16.66 12.29
CA PRO A 659 -7.77 -17.60 13.28
C PRO A 659 -6.94 -17.58 14.58
N LEU A 660 -7.60 -17.69 15.74
CA LEU A 660 -6.93 -17.57 17.03
C LEU A 660 -5.87 -18.66 17.31
N ASP A 661 -5.96 -19.78 16.66
CA ASP A 661 -5.05 -20.94 16.76
C ASP A 661 -4.00 -21.00 15.63
N SER A 662 -3.96 -20.00 14.75
CA SER A 662 -3.09 -19.97 13.56
C SER A 662 -1.94 -18.96 13.67
N TYR A 663 -1.49 -18.61 14.88
CA TYR A 663 -0.35 -17.73 15.12
C TYR A 663 0.97 -18.50 15.22
N ASP A 664 1.18 -19.47 14.34
CA ASP A 664 2.34 -20.36 14.30
C ASP A 664 3.09 -20.34 12.96
N TRP A 665 2.81 -19.33 12.12
CA TRP A 665 3.44 -19.19 10.79
C TRP A 665 4.94 -18.85 10.86
N LEU A 666 5.41 -18.29 11.97
CA LEU A 666 6.82 -18.10 12.28
C LEU A 666 7.29 -19.29 13.12
N THR A 667 8.16 -20.13 12.58
CA THR A 667 8.67 -21.29 13.31
C THR A 667 9.66 -20.88 14.41
N ALA A 668 9.91 -21.74 15.39
CA ALA A 668 10.93 -21.50 16.41
C ALA A 668 12.32 -21.33 15.79
N GLU A 669 12.62 -22.05 14.69
CA GLU A 669 13.88 -21.94 13.93
C GLU A 669 13.99 -20.56 13.26
N ASP A 670 12.92 -20.09 12.59
CA ASP A 670 12.90 -18.75 11.98
C ASP A 670 13.09 -17.65 13.03
N ALA A 671 12.45 -17.81 14.21
CA ALA A 671 12.56 -16.86 15.30
C ALA A 671 13.95 -16.90 15.98
N ASP A 672 14.62 -18.07 16.04
CA ASP A 672 16.00 -18.21 16.45
C ASP A 672 16.95 -17.53 15.46
N ASP A 673 16.78 -17.74 14.17
CA ASP A 673 17.59 -17.08 13.13
C ASP A 673 17.46 -15.56 13.20
N ILE A 674 16.24 -15.03 13.35
CA ILE A 674 15.99 -13.60 13.59
C ILE A 674 16.72 -13.13 14.84
N PHE A 675 16.59 -13.85 15.94
CA PHE A 675 17.22 -13.49 17.21
C PHE A 675 18.74 -13.46 17.10
N PHE A 676 19.38 -14.48 16.51
CA PHE A 676 20.83 -14.54 16.36
C PHE A 676 21.34 -13.44 15.42
N THR A 677 20.62 -13.16 14.32
CA THR A 677 20.96 -12.07 13.41
C THR A 677 20.98 -10.72 14.13
N LEU A 678 19.97 -10.42 14.94
CA LEU A 678 19.91 -9.16 15.67
C LEU A 678 20.95 -9.12 16.81
N ARG A 679 21.15 -10.23 17.51
CA ARG A 679 22.09 -10.34 18.64
C ARG A 679 23.54 -10.15 18.22
N GLU A 680 23.91 -10.49 16.99
CA GLU A 680 25.27 -10.31 16.47
C GLU A 680 25.66 -8.82 16.43
N HIS A 681 24.72 -7.95 16.19
CA HIS A 681 24.97 -6.53 15.91
C HIS A 681 24.48 -5.57 17.00
N ILE A 682 23.37 -5.86 17.66
CA ILE A 682 22.78 -4.97 18.68
C ILE A 682 23.56 -5.08 19.99
N PRO A 683 23.92 -3.95 20.65
CA PRO A 683 24.62 -3.95 21.94
C PRO A 683 23.86 -4.73 23.03
N LYS A 684 24.60 -5.46 23.90
CA LYS A 684 23.98 -6.27 24.94
C LYS A 684 23.48 -5.47 26.15
N SER A 685 23.98 -4.25 26.35
CA SER A 685 23.67 -3.40 27.51
C SER A 685 23.10 -2.04 27.07
N GLY A 686 22.39 -1.38 27.98
CA GLY A 686 21.83 -0.04 27.71
C GLY A 686 20.66 0.00 26.76
N VAL A 687 20.14 -1.15 26.28
CA VAL A 687 19.09 -1.26 25.26
C VAL A 687 17.72 -0.87 25.81
N GLN A 688 16.94 -0.12 25.04
CA GLN A 688 15.55 0.26 25.29
C GLN A 688 14.72 -0.05 24.05
N PHE A 689 13.56 -0.69 24.22
CA PHE A 689 12.63 -1.03 23.16
C PHE A 689 11.48 -0.06 23.11
N GLU A 690 10.91 0.17 21.92
CA GLU A 690 9.74 1.03 21.69
C GLU A 690 9.81 2.36 22.44
N ARG A 691 10.96 3.02 22.32
CA ARG A 691 11.17 4.29 23.01
C ARG A 691 10.51 5.42 22.25
N LYS A 692 9.56 6.10 22.89
CA LYS A 692 8.96 7.34 22.38
C LYS A 692 9.97 8.48 22.48
N ILE A 693 10.18 9.16 21.37
CA ILE A 693 11.09 10.30 21.25
C ILE A 693 10.37 11.46 20.58
N GLU A 694 10.74 12.67 20.96
CA GLU A 694 10.17 13.92 20.44
C GLU A 694 11.20 15.03 20.58
N HIS A 695 11.27 15.94 19.60
CA HIS A 695 12.11 17.12 19.66
C HIS A 695 11.47 18.28 18.90
N HIS A 696 11.64 19.49 19.45
CA HIS A 696 11.24 20.74 18.83
C HIS A 696 12.41 21.33 18.04
N PHE A 697 12.25 21.40 16.70
CA PHE A 697 13.24 21.98 15.81
C PHE A 697 12.89 23.46 15.58
N ALA A 698 13.42 24.35 16.42
CA ALA A 698 13.14 25.79 16.41
C ALA A 698 13.61 26.50 15.13
N THR A 699 14.62 25.96 14.43
CA THR A 699 15.19 26.56 13.22
C THR A 699 14.52 26.04 11.92
N VAL A 700 13.60 25.09 12.01
CA VAL A 700 12.92 24.53 10.84
C VAL A 700 11.70 25.38 10.50
N ALA A 701 11.74 26.06 9.36
CA ALA A 701 10.64 26.85 8.85
C ALA A 701 9.56 25.96 8.21
N TYR A 702 8.31 26.37 8.33
CA TYR A 702 7.19 25.73 7.63
C TYR A 702 6.25 26.78 7.03
N GLY A 703 5.63 26.44 5.92
CA GLY A 703 4.58 27.25 5.30
C GLY A 703 3.20 26.61 5.49
N ASP A 704 2.16 27.40 5.57
CA ASP A 704 0.76 26.92 5.68
C ASP A 704 0.13 26.59 4.30
N GLY A 705 0.91 26.62 3.23
CA GLY A 705 0.44 26.44 1.85
C GLY A 705 -0.42 27.59 1.32
N LEU A 706 -0.67 28.62 2.12
CA LEU A 706 -1.48 29.80 1.79
C LEU A 706 -0.64 31.08 1.64
N GLY A 707 0.69 30.97 1.67
CA GLY A 707 1.61 32.12 1.51
C GLY A 707 1.78 33.00 2.73
N THR A 708 1.24 32.62 3.89
CA THR A 708 1.46 33.34 5.15
C THR A 708 2.61 32.70 5.94
N THR A 709 3.69 33.43 6.14
CA THR A 709 4.75 33.03 7.06
C THR A 709 4.25 33.20 8.50
N ASN A 710 4.18 32.14 9.28
CA ASN A 710 3.90 32.22 10.70
C ASN A 710 5.08 32.86 11.42
N SER A 711 4.77 33.75 12.36
CA SER A 711 5.75 34.47 13.17
C SER A 711 6.46 33.63 14.23
N ASP A 712 6.08 32.35 14.38
CA ASP A 712 6.68 31.44 15.36
C ASP A 712 7.37 30.27 14.59
N PRO A 713 8.70 30.38 14.38
CA PRO A 713 9.45 29.36 13.68
C PRO A 713 9.61 28.12 14.56
N GLY A 714 9.39 26.93 14.01
CA GLY A 714 9.69 25.68 14.67
C GLY A 714 8.64 24.62 14.42
N VAL A 715 9.07 23.37 14.49
CA VAL A 715 8.22 22.19 14.30
C VAL A 715 8.52 21.13 15.34
N ASP A 716 7.49 20.43 15.81
CA ASP A 716 7.64 19.27 16.66
C ASP A 716 7.70 18.00 15.80
N VAL A 717 8.75 17.21 15.95
CA VAL A 717 8.87 15.90 15.30
C VAL A 717 8.95 14.82 16.36
N TYR A 718 8.11 13.79 16.21
CA TYR A 718 8.03 12.71 17.18
C TYR A 718 7.96 11.34 16.51
N GLY A 719 8.36 10.29 17.25
CA GLY A 719 8.29 8.91 16.80
C GLY A 719 8.51 7.90 17.90
N CYS A 720 8.57 6.65 17.50
CA CYS A 720 8.89 5.52 18.37
C CYS A 720 9.98 4.72 17.71
N THR A 721 11.15 4.62 18.35
CA THR A 721 12.26 3.79 17.84
C THR A 721 12.02 2.33 18.18
N ASP A 722 12.34 1.43 17.27
CA ASP A 722 12.30 -0.01 17.57
C ASP A 722 13.26 -0.33 18.71
N ILE A 723 14.53 0.05 18.57
CA ILE A 723 15.55 -0.18 19.58
C ILE A 723 16.43 1.08 19.71
N SER A 724 16.73 1.48 20.93
CA SER A 724 17.74 2.51 21.22
C SER A 724 18.68 2.04 22.32
N CYS A 725 19.96 2.42 22.22
CA CYS A 725 20.98 2.09 23.20
C CYS A 725 21.52 3.37 23.85
N ARG A 726 21.66 3.35 25.17
CA ARG A 726 22.29 4.46 25.89
C ARG A 726 23.80 4.43 25.68
N ALA A 727 24.45 5.59 25.81
CA ALA A 727 25.90 5.66 25.86
C ALA A 727 26.45 4.73 26.94
N THR A 728 27.56 4.10 26.62
CA THR A 728 28.39 3.34 27.55
C THR A 728 29.77 3.98 27.63
N THR A 729 30.65 3.47 28.48
CA THR A 729 32.04 3.93 28.53
C THR A 729 32.84 3.66 27.25
N THR A 730 32.35 2.74 26.42
CA THR A 730 33.04 2.29 25.20
C THR A 730 32.30 2.58 23.90
N SER A 731 31.02 3.02 23.98
CA SER A 731 30.19 3.21 22.78
C SER A 731 29.27 4.42 22.92
N PRO A 732 29.11 5.24 21.88
CA PRO A 732 28.15 6.34 21.88
C PRO A 732 26.71 5.78 21.93
N PRO A 733 25.72 6.64 22.23
CA PRO A 733 24.33 6.25 22.14
C PRO A 733 23.98 5.90 20.70
N SER A 734 23.10 4.92 20.51
CA SER A 734 22.72 4.47 19.16
C SER A 734 21.21 4.25 19.02
N VAL A 735 20.74 4.36 17.78
CA VAL A 735 19.37 4.05 17.38
C VAL A 735 19.40 2.99 16.27
N TRP A 736 18.53 2.00 16.41
CA TRP A 736 18.41 0.87 15.51
C TRP A 736 16.98 0.77 15.01
N GLU A 737 16.82 0.83 13.68
CA GLU A 737 15.56 0.54 13.02
C GLU A 737 15.62 -0.87 12.45
N VAL A 738 14.70 -1.70 12.85
CA VAL A 738 14.63 -3.11 12.46
C VAL A 738 13.56 -3.29 11.39
N LYS A 739 13.95 -3.82 10.25
CA LYS A 739 13.01 -4.13 9.15
C LYS A 739 13.00 -5.63 8.88
N TYR A 740 11.80 -6.17 8.65
CA TYR A 740 11.62 -7.53 8.20
C TYR A 740 11.38 -7.53 6.69
N THR A 741 12.44 -7.46 5.93
CA THR A 741 12.42 -7.33 4.46
C THR A 741 13.68 -7.89 3.84
N THR A 742 13.58 -8.37 2.61
CA THR A 742 14.77 -8.82 1.85
C THR A 742 15.62 -7.67 1.33
N THR A 743 15.05 -6.47 1.21
CA THR A 743 15.72 -5.30 0.62
C THR A 743 15.38 -4.05 1.43
N LEU A 744 16.42 -3.34 1.87
CA LEU A 744 16.25 -2.05 2.55
C LEU A 744 15.91 -0.96 1.52
N GLN A 745 14.98 -0.05 1.90
CA GLN A 745 14.48 1.02 1.05
C GLN A 745 14.98 2.38 1.53
N ALA A 746 14.93 3.40 0.67
CA ALA A 746 15.31 4.77 0.97
C ALA A 746 14.51 5.36 2.13
N GLU A 747 13.22 5.09 2.16
CA GLU A 747 12.31 5.55 3.22
C GLU A 747 12.71 4.98 4.60
N HIS A 748 13.23 3.75 4.65
CA HIS A 748 13.76 3.16 5.89
C HIS A 748 14.98 3.92 6.39
N VAL A 749 15.87 4.34 5.47
CA VAL A 749 17.04 5.19 5.78
C VAL A 749 16.59 6.53 6.35
N LEU A 750 15.66 7.21 5.67
CA LEU A 750 15.14 8.49 6.13
C LEU A 750 14.45 8.39 7.51
N GLN A 751 13.75 7.29 7.76
CA GLN A 751 13.08 7.03 9.01
C GLN A 751 14.07 6.96 10.18
N VAL A 752 15.11 6.16 10.07
CA VAL A 752 16.09 6.00 11.14
C VAL A 752 16.98 7.24 11.28
N ALA A 753 17.28 7.96 10.18
CA ALA A 753 18.00 9.23 10.22
C ALA A 753 17.20 10.32 10.95
N LEU A 754 15.87 10.37 10.77
CA LEU A 754 14.99 11.26 11.56
C LEU A 754 15.00 10.91 13.05
N TYR A 755 15.03 9.64 13.42
CA TYR A 755 15.16 9.26 14.83
C TYR A 755 16.49 9.72 15.42
N ALA A 756 17.58 9.58 14.67
CA ALA A 756 18.88 10.08 15.08
C ALA A 756 18.87 11.62 15.20
N ALA A 757 18.21 12.35 14.29
CA ALA A 757 18.06 13.79 14.35
C ALA A 757 17.31 14.24 15.60
N ILE A 758 16.19 13.59 15.96
CA ILE A 758 15.40 13.86 17.17
C ILE A 758 16.25 13.62 18.43
N MET A 759 17.00 12.51 18.48
CA MET A 759 17.82 12.16 19.64
C MET A 759 19.01 13.10 19.77
N SER A 760 19.65 13.52 18.67
CA SER A 760 20.78 14.48 18.67
C SER A 760 20.32 15.86 19.14
N GLY A 761 19.20 16.37 18.61
CA GLY A 761 18.66 17.66 19.02
C GLY A 761 18.29 17.70 20.52
N LYS A 762 17.70 16.62 21.04
CA LYS A 762 17.38 16.51 22.46
C LYS A 762 18.62 16.46 23.35
N ALA A 763 19.67 15.82 22.90
CA ALA A 763 20.93 15.74 23.66
C ALA A 763 21.67 17.07 23.70
N VAL A 764 21.64 17.88 22.62
CA VAL A 764 22.17 19.26 22.61
C VAL A 764 21.40 20.16 23.59
N ALA A 765 20.10 20.05 23.62
CA ALA A 765 19.24 20.85 24.52
C ALA A 765 19.48 20.55 26.02
N THR A 766 20.05 19.39 26.38
CA THR A 766 20.28 18.94 27.75
C THR A 766 21.74 19.03 28.19
N SER A 767 22.70 19.32 27.30
CA SER A 767 24.11 19.43 27.61
C SER A 767 24.46 20.86 28.00
N SER A 768 25.26 21.04 29.07
CA SER A 768 25.83 22.32 29.49
C SER A 768 26.99 22.80 28.60
N GLU A 769 27.54 21.95 27.77
CA GLU A 769 28.58 22.23 26.78
C GLU A 769 27.98 22.41 25.42
N LYS A 770 27.89 23.65 24.92
CA LYS A 770 27.25 24.02 23.65
C LYS A 770 28.06 23.66 22.38
N ASP A 771 29.29 23.17 22.51
CA ASP A 771 30.19 23.00 21.37
C ASP A 771 30.32 21.58 20.79
N LEU A 772 29.71 20.55 21.41
CA LEU A 772 29.77 19.17 20.91
C LEU A 772 28.37 18.64 20.70
N THR A 773 27.93 18.59 19.44
CA THR A 773 26.75 17.79 19.07
C THR A 773 27.01 16.33 19.45
N PRO A 774 26.28 15.72 20.40
CA PRO A 774 26.53 14.36 20.80
C PRO A 774 26.33 13.43 19.58
N ARG A 775 27.37 12.68 19.28
CA ARG A 775 27.32 11.69 18.20
C ARG A 775 26.30 10.61 18.59
N ILE A 776 25.24 10.48 17.78
CA ILE A 776 24.29 9.36 17.83
C ILE A 776 24.60 8.43 16.66
N ASP A 777 24.99 7.21 16.95
CA ASP A 777 25.19 6.21 15.91
C ASP A 777 23.80 5.69 15.44
N CYS A 778 23.62 5.62 14.14
CA CYS A 778 22.34 5.32 13.50
C CYS A 778 22.49 4.08 12.62
N TYR A 779 21.69 3.06 12.89
CA TYR A 779 21.78 1.77 12.19
C TYR A 779 20.43 1.33 11.65
N LEU A 780 20.46 0.84 10.42
CA LEU A 780 19.34 0.17 9.78
C LEU A 780 19.69 -1.31 9.60
N ILE A 781 18.86 -2.20 10.11
CA ILE A 781 19.07 -3.64 10.04
C ILE A 781 17.88 -4.36 9.41
N SER A 782 18.14 -5.24 8.45
CA SER A 782 17.18 -6.21 7.98
C SER A 782 17.27 -7.49 8.78
N ALA A 783 16.25 -7.80 9.57
CA ALA A 783 16.18 -9.05 10.32
C ALA A 783 15.99 -10.29 9.42
N GLN A 784 15.56 -10.08 8.17
CA GLN A 784 15.37 -11.17 7.21
C GLN A 784 16.65 -11.49 6.43
N SER A 785 17.39 -10.47 5.97
CA SER A 785 18.60 -10.66 5.16
C SER A 785 19.90 -10.51 5.95
N GLY A 786 19.86 -10.11 7.22
CA GLY A 786 21.05 -9.82 8.02
C GLY A 786 21.84 -8.62 7.54
N GLN A 787 21.34 -7.84 6.59
CA GLN A 787 21.98 -6.63 6.12
C GLN A 787 21.99 -5.57 7.20
N VAL A 788 23.15 -4.97 7.47
CA VAL A 788 23.33 -3.90 8.46
C VAL A 788 24.06 -2.73 7.84
N VAL A 789 23.47 -1.55 7.94
CA VAL A 789 24.02 -0.31 7.42
C VAL A 789 24.09 0.72 8.53
N GLN A 790 25.28 1.30 8.74
CA GLN A 790 25.44 2.48 9.57
C GLN A 790 25.25 3.73 8.71
N ILE A 791 24.47 4.67 9.25
CA ILE A 791 24.13 5.92 8.58
C ILE A 791 24.65 7.08 9.45
N THR A 792 25.37 8.02 8.83
CA THR A 792 25.89 9.19 9.52
C THR A 792 25.64 10.46 8.72
N PRO A 793 25.46 11.62 9.36
CA PRO A 793 25.33 12.88 8.64
C PRO A 793 26.67 13.26 7.97
N LYS A 794 26.62 13.88 6.80
CA LYS A 794 27.83 14.39 6.11
C LYS A 794 28.40 15.62 6.80
N THR A 795 27.53 16.48 7.30
CA THR A 795 27.87 17.72 7.99
C THR A 795 27.09 17.80 9.31
N PRO A 796 27.49 18.63 10.24
CA PRO A 796 26.74 18.85 11.47
C PRO A 796 25.29 19.33 11.25
N THR A 797 25.01 20.03 10.13
CA THR A 797 23.69 20.57 9.77
C THR A 797 22.81 19.58 9.01
N SER A 798 23.37 18.50 8.47
CA SER A 798 22.66 17.54 7.59
C SER A 798 21.35 17.01 8.18
N TYR A 799 21.29 16.75 9.49
CA TYR A 799 20.05 16.32 10.14
C TYR A 799 18.99 17.42 10.19
N THR A 800 19.37 18.67 10.43
CA THR A 800 18.45 19.81 10.41
C THR A 800 17.94 20.07 9.00
N GLU A 801 18.83 20.02 8.01
CA GLU A 801 18.47 20.14 6.59
C GLU A 801 17.54 19.01 6.14
N LEU A 802 17.80 17.77 6.58
CA LEU A 802 16.90 16.63 6.33
C LEU A 802 15.49 16.90 6.87
N VAL A 803 15.37 17.34 8.12
CA VAL A 803 14.08 17.68 8.74
C VAL A 803 13.43 18.83 7.99
N GLN A 804 14.18 19.90 7.65
CA GLN A 804 13.69 21.04 6.89
C GLN A 804 13.09 20.64 5.55
N ASN A 805 13.81 19.83 4.77
CA ASN A 805 13.37 19.37 3.44
C ASN A 805 12.09 18.52 3.52
N LEU A 806 12.04 17.60 4.48
CA LEU A 806 10.90 16.72 4.66
C LEU A 806 9.66 17.47 5.18
N VAL A 807 9.85 18.41 6.11
CA VAL A 807 8.77 19.27 6.63
C VAL A 807 8.26 20.20 5.52
N ALA A 808 9.15 20.82 4.76
CA ALA A 808 8.78 21.68 3.64
C ALA A 808 7.91 20.93 2.62
N ALA A 809 8.27 19.68 2.29
CA ALA A 809 7.48 18.84 1.40
C ALA A 809 6.06 18.57 1.93
N LYS A 810 5.92 18.36 3.24
CA LYS A 810 4.61 18.08 3.86
C LYS A 810 3.77 19.33 4.13
N SER A 811 4.41 20.47 4.25
CA SER A 811 3.74 21.77 4.49
C SER A 811 3.36 22.51 3.21
N GLY A 812 3.71 21.98 2.03
CA GLY A 812 3.50 22.65 0.74
C GLY A 812 4.56 23.71 0.41
N GLY A 813 5.60 23.85 1.23
CA GLY A 813 6.73 24.78 0.98
C GLY A 813 7.80 24.19 0.03
N TYR A 814 7.87 22.87 -0.07
CA TYR A 814 8.67 22.17 -1.09
C TYR A 814 7.71 21.72 -2.20
N LYS A 815 7.68 22.45 -3.27
CA LYS A 815 7.05 22.03 -4.51
C LYS A 815 8.14 21.95 -5.57
N PRO A 816 8.74 20.78 -5.80
CA PRO A 816 9.39 20.61 -7.09
C PRO A 816 8.31 20.87 -8.11
N ARG A 817 8.59 21.73 -9.06
CA ARG A 817 7.67 21.99 -10.16
C ARG A 817 7.43 20.66 -10.88
N LEU A 818 6.23 20.13 -10.76
CA LEU A 818 5.85 18.87 -11.38
C LEU A 818 5.71 19.07 -12.89
N LEU A 819 5.89 18.00 -13.66
CA LEU A 819 5.82 18.08 -15.12
C LEU A 819 4.47 18.63 -15.61
N ASN A 820 3.39 18.29 -14.93
CA ASN A 820 2.04 18.81 -15.24
C ASN A 820 1.85 20.31 -14.94
N GLU A 821 2.80 20.95 -14.23
CA GLU A 821 2.85 22.41 -14.02
C GLU A 821 3.64 23.13 -15.12
N PHE A 822 4.30 22.39 -16.02
CA PHE A 822 5.01 22.94 -17.18
C PHE A 822 3.98 23.30 -18.27
N ASN A 823 4.22 24.39 -18.98
CA ASN A 823 3.50 24.61 -20.23
C ASN A 823 4.00 23.62 -21.31
N ASP A 824 3.36 23.60 -22.47
CA ASP A 824 3.68 22.63 -23.51
C ASP A 824 5.11 22.80 -24.06
N ASP A 825 5.61 24.02 -24.19
CA ASP A 825 6.97 24.29 -24.67
C ASP A 825 8.02 23.79 -23.65
N GLU A 826 7.77 23.97 -22.35
CA GLU A 826 8.62 23.48 -21.28
C GLU A 826 8.59 21.95 -21.22
N PHE A 827 7.41 21.33 -21.38
CA PHE A 827 7.24 19.87 -21.48
C PHE A 827 8.04 19.31 -22.66
N LEU A 828 7.92 19.91 -23.84
CA LEU A 828 8.68 19.49 -25.02
C LEU A 828 10.17 19.69 -24.83
N ALA A 829 10.60 20.78 -24.20
CA ALA A 829 12.00 21.01 -23.87
C ALA A 829 12.52 19.93 -22.91
N GLU A 830 11.76 19.48 -21.92
CA GLU A 830 12.12 18.37 -21.04
C GLU A 830 12.24 17.04 -21.80
N CYS A 831 11.35 16.79 -22.75
CA CYS A 831 11.46 15.63 -23.65
C CYS A 831 12.74 15.67 -24.50
N ARG A 832 13.14 16.86 -25.00
CA ARG A 832 14.35 17.09 -25.79
C ARG A 832 15.61 16.93 -24.96
N ASN A 833 15.64 17.53 -23.78
CA ASN A 833 16.82 17.60 -22.90
C ASN A 833 17.08 16.29 -22.16
N GLY A 834 16.27 15.31 -22.36
CA GLY A 834 16.22 14.04 -21.62
C GLY A 834 17.51 13.25 -21.41
N PHE A 835 18.65 13.74 -21.93
CA PHE A 835 19.95 13.12 -21.74
C PHE A 835 20.99 13.99 -21.02
N THR A 836 20.76 15.26 -20.84
CA THR A 836 21.85 16.18 -20.46
C THR A 836 21.67 16.92 -19.15
N SER A 837 20.50 16.91 -18.52
CA SER A 837 20.21 17.86 -17.43
C SER A 837 19.91 17.21 -16.07
N LEU A 838 20.41 16.03 -15.78
CA LEU A 838 20.26 15.50 -14.41
C LEU A 838 21.45 15.95 -13.58
N VAL A 839 21.14 16.68 -12.53
CA VAL A 839 22.02 17.04 -11.41
C VAL A 839 22.81 15.80 -11.03
N GLY A 840 24.15 15.90 -11.05
CA GLY A 840 25.17 14.86 -11.02
C GLY A 840 24.82 13.58 -10.24
N PRO A 841 25.44 12.46 -10.59
CA PRO A 841 24.97 11.15 -10.17
C PRO A 841 24.87 11.04 -8.66
N VAL A 842 23.65 10.84 -8.17
CA VAL A 842 23.45 10.38 -6.80
C VAL A 842 23.97 8.96 -6.75
N VAL A 843 25.14 8.78 -6.24
CA VAL A 843 25.68 7.45 -5.99
C VAL A 843 24.96 6.88 -4.77
N LEU A 844 23.80 6.30 -5.00
CA LEU A 844 23.24 5.38 -4.01
C LEU A 844 24.23 4.21 -3.84
N PRO A 845 24.48 3.77 -2.61
CA PRO A 845 25.34 2.60 -2.38
C PRO A 845 24.85 1.41 -3.23
N LYS A 846 25.77 0.67 -3.86
CA LYS A 846 25.44 -0.44 -4.78
C LYS A 846 24.52 -1.51 -4.19
N TRP A 847 24.49 -1.65 -2.87
CA TRP A 847 23.66 -2.60 -2.13
C TRP A 847 22.20 -2.15 -2.00
N PHE A 848 21.89 -0.88 -2.25
CA PHE A 848 20.61 -0.26 -1.93
C PHE A 848 19.40 -0.87 -2.68
N ASN A 849 19.63 -1.69 -3.69
CA ASN A 849 18.60 -2.41 -4.43
C ASN A 849 19.06 -3.82 -4.82
N MET A 850 20.13 -4.35 -4.20
CA MET A 850 20.63 -5.68 -4.53
C MET A 850 19.74 -6.77 -3.95
N ARG A 851 19.25 -7.66 -4.79
CA ARG A 851 18.54 -8.86 -4.33
C ARG A 851 19.47 -9.80 -3.59
N PRO A 852 19.07 -10.45 -2.49
CA PRO A 852 19.90 -11.37 -1.71
C PRO A 852 20.55 -12.51 -2.54
N THR A 853 19.92 -12.92 -3.64
CA THR A 853 20.43 -13.95 -4.55
C THR A 853 21.71 -13.57 -5.26
N GLU A 854 21.94 -12.30 -5.57
CA GLU A 854 23.14 -11.84 -6.26
C GLU A 854 24.37 -11.82 -5.34
N HIS A 855 24.18 -11.44 -4.08
CA HIS A 855 25.22 -11.54 -3.06
C HIS A 855 25.62 -12.99 -2.77
N LYS A 856 24.68 -13.93 -2.82
CA LYS A 856 24.99 -15.36 -2.66
C LYS A 856 25.87 -15.88 -3.79
N MET A 857 25.65 -15.42 -5.03
CA MET A 857 26.52 -15.72 -6.18
C MET A 857 27.89 -15.07 -6.04
N ALA A 858 27.99 -13.80 -5.65
CA ALA A 858 29.24 -13.11 -5.43
C ALA A 858 30.07 -13.74 -4.29
N ARG A 859 29.42 -14.18 -3.20
CA ARG A 859 30.08 -14.90 -2.09
C ARG A 859 30.54 -16.31 -2.48
N ARG A 860 29.75 -17.03 -3.30
CA ARG A 860 30.19 -18.31 -3.89
C ARG A 860 31.38 -18.15 -4.79
N MET A 861 31.43 -17.09 -5.61
CA MET A 861 32.61 -16.78 -6.46
C MET A 861 33.84 -16.37 -5.63
N LYS A 862 33.67 -15.52 -4.57
CA LYS A 862 34.77 -15.19 -3.64
C LYS A 862 35.27 -16.40 -2.85
N ASN A 863 34.42 -17.33 -2.49
CA ASN A 863 34.82 -18.56 -1.78
C ASN A 863 35.41 -19.62 -2.74
N ALA A 864 35.02 -19.59 -4.01
CA ALA A 864 35.62 -20.47 -5.03
C ALA A 864 37.07 -20.05 -5.40
N THR A 865 37.42 -18.76 -5.19
CA THR A 865 38.76 -18.23 -5.44
C THR A 865 39.71 -18.33 -4.23
N LYS A 866 39.22 -18.73 -3.05
CA LYS A 866 40.11 -19.04 -1.91
C LYS A 866 40.75 -20.40 -2.11
N PRO A 867 42.09 -20.52 -2.00
CA PRO A 867 42.75 -21.82 -2.09
C PRO A 867 42.22 -22.73 -1.00
N LYS A 868 41.79 -23.95 -1.39
CA LYS A 868 41.33 -24.97 -0.43
C LYS A 868 42.40 -25.16 0.64
N PRO A 869 42.06 -25.15 1.93
CA PRO A 869 43.02 -25.44 3.00
C PRO A 869 43.61 -26.85 2.76
N LYS A 870 44.96 -26.97 2.81
CA LYS A 870 45.66 -28.23 2.66
C LYS A 870 45.07 -29.23 3.70
N PRO A 871 44.76 -30.46 3.29
CA PRO A 871 44.26 -31.47 4.22
C PRO A 871 45.22 -31.68 5.37
N LYS A 872 44.76 -31.62 6.60
CA LYS A 872 45.55 -31.94 7.78
C LYS A 872 46.12 -33.36 7.64
N PRO A 873 47.42 -33.60 7.92
CA PRO A 873 48.01 -34.95 7.86
C PRO A 873 47.25 -35.90 8.81
N LYS A 874 46.85 -37.05 8.29
CA LYS A 874 46.23 -38.14 9.11
C LYS A 874 47.17 -38.51 10.24
N PRO A 875 46.70 -38.73 11.49
CA PRO A 875 47.54 -39.18 12.58
C PRO A 875 48.09 -40.58 12.24
N LYS A 876 49.40 -40.74 12.42
CA LYS A 876 50.06 -42.04 12.26
C LYS A 876 49.46 -43.08 13.19
N PRO A 877 49.22 -44.35 12.78
CA PRO A 877 48.73 -45.36 13.66
C PRO A 877 49.74 -45.63 14.79
N LYS A 878 49.28 -45.66 16.02
CA LYS A 878 50.04 -46.06 17.23
C LYS A 878 50.40 -47.52 17.02
N THR A 879 51.70 -47.81 16.88
CA THR A 879 52.27 -49.18 16.99
C THR A 879 52.12 -49.66 18.41
N THR A 880 51.24 -50.65 18.61
CA THR A 880 51.21 -51.49 19.85
C THR A 880 52.43 -52.34 19.91
N ARG A 881 53.30 -52.12 20.89
CA ARG A 881 54.43 -53.02 21.24
C ARG A 881 53.79 -54.29 21.80
N GLY A 882 53.90 -55.35 21.00
CA GLY A 882 53.66 -56.69 21.46
C GLY A 882 54.79 -57.13 22.40
N SER A 883 54.46 -57.56 23.57
CA SER A 883 55.38 -58.22 24.52
C SER A 883 55.76 -59.62 24.00
N ALA A 884 57.00 -59.76 23.68
CA ALA A 884 57.60 -61.07 23.36
C ALA A 884 57.72 -61.89 24.65
N ARG A 885 57.02 -63.00 24.81
CA ARG A 885 57.28 -64.09 25.74
C ARG A 885 58.43 -64.91 25.18
N LYS A 886 59.51 -65.06 26.00
CA LYS A 886 60.58 -66.01 25.76
C LYS A 886 59.98 -67.41 25.99
N PRO A 887 60.39 -68.42 25.23
CA PRO A 887 60.11 -69.76 25.58
C PRO A 887 61.15 -70.30 26.66
N ALA A 888 60.69 -71.02 27.63
CA ALA A 888 61.51 -71.82 28.55
C ALA A 888 61.77 -73.15 27.88
N ASN A 889 63.03 -73.47 27.99
CA ASN A 889 63.89 -74.59 27.68
C ASN A 889 64.46 -74.60 26.37
#